data_6c73766bc342f5fdf6714bce9615a56f
#
_entry.id   6c73766bc342f5fdf6714bce9615a56f
#
_cell.length_a   1.000
_cell.length_b   1.000
_cell.length_c   1.000
_cell.angle_alpha   90.00
_cell.angle_beta   90.00
_cell.angle_gamma   90.00
#
_symmetry.space_group_name_H-M   'P 1'
#
loop_
_entity.id
_entity.type
_entity.pdbx_description
1 polymer ?
#
loop_
_entity_poly.entity_id
_entity_poly.type
_entity_poly.pdbx_seq_one_letter_code
_entity_poly.pdbx_strand_id
1 'polypeptide(L)'
;MESKKYSMDLAGRELTLEFGKYCEQAAGSVWVHLGDTVVMVNATMAPTPRPGVDFFPLAVDVEEKQYSVGKIPGGFIKREGRPTEKATLTCRLIDRPLRPLFNKGMRNDVQVVVTVLSVEQDVPPEIPAMIGSSIALAVSEIPWNGPTGAVVVGRVDGQYVINPDEEQRAKSDMHVYLAGTKDAIMMVEAGANEVSETAMLDAIMFGHEYIKKLVEFQDKIVAEIGKEKVEVPLNVTGDDVKQAVREFAYDKCVWVFDTFNRQERQAREAQVKQETIEALAEQFPEREAEIADALYYLNKEVMRKKIIEQGIRPDGRGVTEIRPIWCEVGVLPRVHGSAVFTRGQTQALTVTTLGSTSEGQVLDGLSSEDFKRYIHHYNMPPYATGEAGRLKSPGRREIGHGALAERALLPVIPSEEEFPYAMRLVSEILSSNGSSSMASVCGSPLSLMDAGVPIHAPVAGVAMGLIKDVESGKVAVLTDIQGLEDFLGDMDFKVAGSMNGITAIQMDIKIAGIDRTILETALAQALKGRLFILEKMLSCIGEPRKELSKYAPKIVRFTINPEKIREVIGPGGKMINKIIAETGVKIDIEDDGRVFISTPDAEAADKARRIIEGIAKDIEVGEVYTGKVVRIMNFGAFVELLPGKDGMIHISKLANHRVEKVEDVVKIGDTLEVKVAEIDAQGRVNLVRNDITYDNTAAAAPRRAEGFRARPPRRDGRN
;
A
#
# COMPACT_ATOMS: atom_id res chain seq x y z
N MET A 1 -41.46 3.25 -14.66
CA MET A 1 -41.25 3.06 -13.23
C MET A 1 -40.97 4.41 -12.58
N GLU A 2 -41.61 4.68 -11.48
CA GLU A 2 -41.43 5.94 -10.75
C GLU A 2 -40.14 5.83 -9.88
N SER A 3 -39.16 6.71 -10.15
CA SER A 3 -37.92 6.76 -9.36
C SER A 3 -38.20 7.46 -8.03
N LYS A 4 -37.76 6.88 -6.93
CA LYS A 4 -37.78 7.50 -5.60
C LYS A 4 -36.37 7.97 -5.25
N LYS A 5 -36.28 9.26 -4.84
CA LYS A 5 -35.00 9.87 -4.42
C LYS A 5 -35.13 10.39 -3.00
N TYR A 6 -34.10 10.13 -2.22
CA TYR A 6 -33.99 10.59 -0.84
C TYR A 6 -32.63 11.28 -0.70
N SER A 7 -32.62 12.46 -0.09
CA SER A 7 -31.38 13.22 0.09
C SER A 7 -31.18 13.63 1.55
N MET A 8 -29.92 13.74 1.96
CA MET A 8 -29.50 14.36 3.21
C MET A 8 -28.19 15.10 3.03
N ASP A 9 -27.93 16.07 3.89
CA ASP A 9 -26.61 16.67 4.02
C ASP A 9 -25.67 15.76 4.79
N LEU A 10 -24.56 15.38 4.19
CA LEU A 10 -23.47 14.62 4.82
C LEU A 10 -22.21 15.48 4.91
N ALA A 11 -22.08 16.21 6.02
CA ALA A 11 -20.95 17.11 6.29
C ALA A 11 -20.69 18.12 5.17
N GLY A 12 -21.76 18.81 4.72
CA GLY A 12 -21.70 19.85 3.70
C GLY A 12 -21.78 19.38 2.25
N ARG A 13 -21.97 18.06 2.03
CA ARG A 13 -22.21 17.47 0.70
C ARG A 13 -23.56 16.77 0.66
N GLU A 14 -24.30 16.93 -0.42
CA GLU A 14 -25.58 16.26 -0.61
C GLU A 14 -25.35 14.79 -0.94
N LEU A 15 -25.80 13.89 -0.05
CA LEU A 15 -25.92 12.47 -0.30
C LEU A 15 -27.31 12.16 -0.85
N THR A 16 -27.42 11.62 -2.07
CA THR A 16 -28.70 11.23 -2.68
C THR A 16 -28.72 9.74 -2.99
N LEU A 17 -29.80 9.07 -2.55
CA LEU A 17 -30.08 7.67 -2.80
C LEU A 17 -31.27 7.53 -3.76
N GLU A 18 -31.05 6.91 -4.92
CA GLU A 18 -32.08 6.72 -5.97
C GLU A 18 -32.46 5.25 -6.11
N PHE A 19 -33.78 4.95 -6.04
CA PHE A 19 -34.34 3.59 -6.08
C PHE A 19 -35.39 3.43 -7.18
N GLY A 20 -35.66 2.16 -7.57
CA GLY A 20 -36.81 1.77 -8.38
C GLY A 20 -36.68 2.00 -9.89
N LYS A 21 -35.57 2.57 -10.38
CA LYS A 21 -35.37 2.90 -11.79
C LYS A 21 -34.53 1.86 -12.53
N TYR A 22 -33.55 1.29 -11.87
CA TYR A 22 -32.55 0.41 -12.45
C TYR A 22 -32.48 -0.92 -11.70
N CYS A 23 -31.95 -1.98 -12.35
CA CYS A 23 -31.63 -3.27 -11.75
C CYS A 23 -32.82 -3.98 -11.08
N GLU A 24 -33.97 -4.01 -11.74
CA GLU A 24 -35.24 -4.58 -11.24
C GLU A 24 -35.15 -6.06 -10.80
N GLN A 25 -34.17 -6.81 -11.32
CA GLN A 25 -33.96 -8.22 -10.99
C GLN A 25 -33.22 -8.45 -9.67
N ALA A 26 -32.57 -7.43 -9.13
CA ALA A 26 -31.88 -7.53 -7.85
C ALA A 26 -32.89 -7.50 -6.69
N ALA A 27 -32.59 -8.23 -5.61
CA ALA A 27 -33.39 -8.20 -4.38
C ALA A 27 -33.45 -6.78 -3.80
N GLY A 28 -32.30 -6.07 -3.80
CA GLY A 28 -32.19 -4.67 -3.48
C GLY A 28 -31.20 -3.97 -4.41
N SER A 29 -31.54 -2.76 -4.86
CA SER A 29 -30.70 -1.95 -5.74
C SER A 29 -30.78 -0.48 -5.37
N VAL A 30 -29.67 0.22 -5.43
CA VAL A 30 -29.56 1.67 -5.17
C VAL A 30 -28.50 2.31 -6.03
N TRP A 31 -28.75 3.52 -6.53
CA TRP A 31 -27.72 4.42 -7.04
C TRP A 31 -27.43 5.48 -5.96
N VAL A 32 -26.17 5.55 -5.57
CA VAL A 32 -25.69 6.47 -4.54
C VAL A 32 -24.93 7.60 -5.23
N HIS A 33 -25.38 8.81 -4.99
CA HIS A 33 -24.73 10.05 -5.47
C HIS A 33 -24.17 10.79 -4.25
N LEU A 34 -22.91 11.15 -4.30
CA LEU A 34 -22.25 12.05 -3.34
C LEU A 34 -21.31 12.95 -4.14
N GLY A 35 -21.67 14.22 -4.32
CA GLY A 35 -21.07 15.06 -5.35
C GLY A 35 -21.24 14.41 -6.74
N ASP A 36 -20.19 14.47 -7.57
CA ASP A 36 -20.18 13.83 -8.89
C ASP A 36 -19.75 12.33 -8.85
N THR A 37 -19.46 11.80 -7.66
CA THR A 37 -19.22 10.37 -7.48
C THR A 37 -20.54 9.62 -7.45
N VAL A 38 -20.66 8.62 -8.34
CA VAL A 38 -21.85 7.78 -8.47
C VAL A 38 -21.47 6.32 -8.39
N VAL A 39 -22.12 5.60 -7.48
CA VAL A 39 -21.92 4.17 -7.27
C VAL A 39 -23.26 3.45 -7.36
N MET A 40 -23.33 2.37 -8.13
CA MET A 40 -24.47 1.48 -8.19
C MET A 40 -24.22 0.25 -7.32
N VAL A 41 -25.13 -0.07 -6.43
CA VAL A 41 -25.03 -1.25 -5.57
C VAL A 41 -26.26 -2.15 -5.74
N ASN A 42 -25.97 -3.44 -5.90
CA ASN A 42 -26.99 -4.49 -6.05
C ASN A 42 -26.76 -5.60 -5.01
N ALA A 43 -27.81 -5.99 -4.30
CA ALA A 43 -27.82 -7.11 -3.39
C ALA A 43 -28.72 -8.22 -3.93
N THR A 44 -28.23 -9.46 -3.88
CA THR A 44 -28.96 -10.67 -4.31
C THR A 44 -28.76 -11.79 -3.32
N MET A 45 -29.70 -12.71 -3.23
CA MET A 45 -29.65 -13.89 -2.39
C MET A 45 -30.15 -15.11 -3.15
N ALA A 46 -29.42 -16.23 -3.04
CA ALA A 46 -29.89 -17.51 -3.56
C ALA A 46 -31.13 -18.00 -2.77
N PRO A 47 -32.15 -18.53 -3.45
CA PRO A 47 -33.38 -18.98 -2.77
C PRO A 47 -33.14 -20.16 -1.83
N THR A 48 -32.12 -20.99 -2.08
CA THR A 48 -31.78 -22.16 -1.28
C THR A 48 -30.26 -22.24 -1.03
N PRO A 49 -29.82 -22.74 0.13
CA PRO A 49 -28.42 -23.01 0.39
C PRO A 49 -27.84 -24.05 -0.59
N ARG A 50 -26.56 -23.93 -0.92
CA ARG A 50 -25.85 -24.98 -1.65
C ARG A 50 -25.59 -26.19 -0.73
N PRO A 51 -25.69 -27.44 -1.25
CA PRO A 51 -25.36 -28.62 -0.47
C PRO A 51 -23.94 -28.60 0.08
N GLY A 52 -23.77 -29.01 1.34
CA GLY A 52 -22.46 -29.16 1.97
C GLY A 52 -21.77 -27.87 2.42
N VAL A 53 -22.46 -26.75 2.43
CA VAL A 53 -21.91 -25.48 2.95
C VAL A 53 -22.11 -25.41 4.48
N ASP A 54 -21.01 -25.29 5.21
CA ASP A 54 -20.96 -25.24 6.68
C ASP A 54 -20.71 -23.82 7.24
N PHE A 55 -20.57 -22.81 6.37
CA PHE A 55 -20.36 -21.40 6.73
C PHE A 55 -21.38 -20.47 6.05
N PHE A 56 -21.46 -19.23 6.48
CA PHE A 56 -22.28 -18.20 5.81
C PHE A 56 -21.54 -17.63 4.58
N PRO A 57 -22.05 -17.88 3.35
CA PRO A 57 -21.39 -17.49 2.11
C PRO A 57 -21.81 -16.07 1.68
N LEU A 58 -21.19 -15.03 2.25
CA LEU A 58 -21.31 -13.65 1.79
C LEU A 58 -20.19 -13.34 0.79
N ALA A 59 -20.56 -12.93 -0.43
CA ALA A 59 -19.63 -12.39 -1.42
C ALA A 59 -19.87 -10.88 -1.58
N VAL A 60 -18.79 -10.10 -1.48
CA VAL A 60 -18.80 -8.66 -1.78
C VAL A 60 -17.81 -8.41 -2.91
N ASP A 61 -18.29 -7.84 -4.01
CA ASP A 61 -17.47 -7.56 -5.18
C ASP A 61 -17.55 -6.06 -5.53
N VAL A 62 -16.40 -5.45 -5.80
CA VAL A 62 -16.29 -4.06 -6.21
C VAL A 62 -15.69 -4.00 -7.60
N GLU A 63 -16.45 -3.45 -8.52
CA GLU A 63 -16.09 -3.27 -9.92
C GLU A 63 -15.70 -1.82 -10.18
N GLU A 64 -14.41 -1.57 -10.29
CA GLU A 64 -13.86 -0.29 -10.72
C GLU A 64 -13.91 -0.21 -12.25
N LYS A 65 -14.56 0.83 -12.77
CA LYS A 65 -14.67 1.06 -14.22
C LYS A 65 -13.82 2.26 -14.61
N GLN A 66 -12.85 2.07 -15.48
CA GLN A 66 -11.95 3.13 -15.94
C GLN A 66 -12.67 4.31 -16.60
N TYR A 67 -13.83 4.05 -17.22
CA TYR A 67 -14.66 5.13 -17.76
C TYR A 67 -15.19 6.09 -16.69
N SER A 68 -15.26 5.68 -15.42
CA SER A 68 -15.71 6.53 -14.31
C SER A 68 -14.83 7.75 -14.06
N VAL A 69 -13.57 7.70 -14.52
CA VAL A 69 -12.59 8.79 -14.51
C VAL A 69 -12.16 9.19 -15.94
N GLY A 70 -12.96 8.82 -16.97
CA GLY A 70 -12.68 9.15 -18.36
C GLY A 70 -11.48 8.45 -18.99
N LYS A 71 -11.00 7.36 -18.40
CA LYS A 71 -9.84 6.59 -18.90
C LYS A 71 -10.27 5.37 -19.72
N ILE A 72 -9.44 5.00 -20.71
CA ILE A 72 -9.49 3.69 -21.38
C ILE A 72 -8.44 2.81 -20.69
N PRO A 73 -8.77 1.55 -20.31
CA PRO A 73 -7.81 0.65 -19.65
C PRO A 73 -6.48 0.54 -20.40
N GLY A 74 -5.36 0.67 -19.66
CA GLY A 74 -4.01 0.70 -20.22
C GLY A 74 -3.56 -0.60 -20.88
N GLY A 75 -4.10 -1.75 -20.45
CA GLY A 75 -3.74 -3.07 -20.96
C GLY A 75 -4.02 -3.27 -22.45
N PHE A 76 -3.40 -4.29 -23.07
CA PHE A 76 -3.50 -4.57 -24.50
C PHE A 76 -4.97 -4.78 -24.98
N ILE A 77 -5.78 -5.50 -24.21
CA ILE A 77 -7.19 -5.80 -24.58
C ILE A 77 -8.15 -4.63 -24.31
N LYS A 78 -7.67 -3.52 -23.73
CA LYS A 78 -8.47 -2.31 -23.43
C LYS A 78 -9.74 -2.62 -22.64
N ARG A 79 -9.66 -3.54 -21.69
CA ARG A 79 -10.74 -3.94 -20.81
C ARG A 79 -10.21 -4.12 -19.40
N GLU A 80 -11.01 -3.81 -18.38
CA GLU A 80 -10.71 -4.10 -16.98
C GLU A 80 -10.48 -5.61 -16.80
N GLY A 81 -9.44 -5.94 -16.02
CA GLY A 81 -9.03 -7.31 -15.76
C GLY A 81 -9.41 -7.78 -14.35
N ARG A 82 -8.40 -8.23 -13.58
CA ARG A 82 -8.61 -8.59 -12.17
C ARG A 82 -8.87 -7.33 -11.35
N PRO A 83 -9.65 -7.44 -10.24
CA PRO A 83 -9.81 -6.33 -9.30
C PRO A 83 -8.46 -5.76 -8.86
N THR A 84 -8.38 -4.45 -8.76
CA THR A 84 -7.20 -3.77 -8.22
C THR A 84 -7.01 -4.10 -6.74
N GLU A 85 -5.84 -3.80 -6.20
CA GLU A 85 -5.61 -3.88 -4.74
C GLU A 85 -6.64 -3.02 -3.99
N LYS A 86 -6.90 -1.80 -4.47
CA LYS A 86 -7.87 -0.86 -3.88
C LYS A 86 -9.29 -1.42 -3.91
N ALA A 87 -9.76 -1.97 -5.04
CA ALA A 87 -11.06 -2.65 -5.12
C ALA A 87 -11.16 -3.81 -4.12
N THR A 88 -10.08 -4.61 -3.99
CA THR A 88 -10.02 -5.72 -3.04
C THR A 88 -10.10 -5.23 -1.58
N LEU A 89 -9.44 -4.14 -1.25
CA LEU A 89 -9.50 -3.53 0.08
C LEU A 89 -10.88 -2.94 0.35
N THR A 90 -11.51 -2.30 -0.63
CA THR A 90 -12.88 -1.79 -0.53
C THR A 90 -13.90 -2.91 -0.31
N CYS A 91 -13.73 -4.08 -0.96
CA CYS A 91 -14.55 -5.27 -0.64
C CYS A 91 -14.45 -5.64 0.84
N ARG A 92 -13.27 -5.54 1.44
CA ARG A 92 -13.06 -5.83 2.86
C ARG A 92 -13.67 -4.77 3.78
N LEU A 93 -13.58 -3.49 3.41
CA LEU A 93 -14.25 -2.39 4.16
C LEU A 93 -15.76 -2.60 4.21
N ILE A 94 -16.37 -3.13 3.16
CA ILE A 94 -17.80 -3.41 3.07
C ILE A 94 -18.17 -4.70 3.81
N ASP A 95 -17.46 -5.81 3.57
CA ASP A 95 -17.79 -7.14 4.13
C ASP A 95 -17.75 -7.14 5.67
N ARG A 96 -16.75 -6.48 6.26
CA ARG A 96 -16.48 -6.53 7.70
C ARG A 96 -17.62 -5.97 8.58
N PRO A 97 -18.22 -4.81 8.32
CA PRO A 97 -19.36 -4.32 9.10
C PRO A 97 -20.69 -5.01 8.75
N LEU A 98 -20.84 -5.58 7.54
CA LEU A 98 -22.08 -6.21 7.11
C LEU A 98 -22.25 -7.64 7.66
N ARG A 99 -21.17 -8.43 7.60
CA ARG A 99 -21.18 -9.86 7.94
C ARG A 99 -21.69 -10.18 9.36
N PRO A 100 -21.29 -9.46 10.42
CA PRO A 100 -21.75 -9.75 11.79
C PRO A 100 -23.24 -9.55 12.01
N LEU A 101 -23.92 -8.82 11.11
CA LEU A 101 -25.35 -8.52 11.22
C LEU A 101 -26.25 -9.55 10.50
N PHE A 102 -25.68 -10.54 9.86
CA PHE A 102 -26.41 -11.72 9.38
C PHE A 102 -26.53 -12.78 10.48
N ASN A 103 -27.59 -13.56 10.42
CA ASN A 103 -27.76 -14.68 11.34
C ASN A 103 -26.66 -15.74 11.08
N LYS A 104 -25.97 -16.17 12.14
CA LYS A 104 -24.87 -17.15 12.06
C LYS A 104 -25.30 -18.52 11.51
N GLY A 105 -26.57 -18.87 11.64
CA GLY A 105 -27.16 -20.11 11.11
C GLY A 105 -27.51 -20.04 9.62
N MET A 106 -27.48 -18.86 9.01
CA MET A 106 -27.84 -18.69 7.59
C MET A 106 -26.78 -19.35 6.69
N ARG A 107 -27.23 -20.04 5.62
CA ARG A 107 -26.37 -20.73 4.64
C ARG A 107 -26.68 -20.37 3.20
N ASN A 108 -27.69 -19.54 2.95
CA ASN A 108 -27.98 -19.02 1.61
C ASN A 108 -26.84 -18.15 1.12
N ASP A 109 -26.45 -18.29 -0.15
CA ASP A 109 -25.48 -17.40 -0.78
C ASP A 109 -26.06 -15.98 -0.85
N VAL A 110 -25.34 -15.01 -0.34
CA VAL A 110 -25.64 -13.58 -0.48
C VAL A 110 -24.50 -12.90 -1.23
N GLN A 111 -24.86 -12.11 -2.24
CA GLN A 111 -23.87 -11.33 -2.99
C GLN A 111 -24.25 -9.85 -2.98
N VAL A 112 -23.27 -9.00 -2.74
CA VAL A 112 -23.36 -7.54 -2.88
C VAL A 112 -22.34 -7.12 -3.93
N VAL A 113 -22.84 -6.55 -5.03
CA VAL A 113 -22.01 -6.06 -6.13
C VAL A 113 -22.08 -4.54 -6.17
N VAL A 114 -20.92 -3.94 -6.06
CA VAL A 114 -20.72 -2.49 -6.19
C VAL A 114 -20.09 -2.20 -7.53
N THR A 115 -20.69 -1.31 -8.31
CA THR A 115 -20.13 -0.82 -9.59
C THR A 115 -19.90 0.68 -9.49
N VAL A 116 -18.65 1.10 -9.64
CA VAL A 116 -18.26 2.52 -9.62
C VAL A 116 -18.50 3.10 -11.01
N LEU A 117 -19.43 4.05 -11.13
CA LEU A 117 -19.91 4.59 -12.41
C LEU A 117 -19.34 5.96 -12.76
N SER A 118 -19.07 6.79 -11.75
CA SER A 118 -18.45 8.11 -11.88
C SER A 118 -17.64 8.40 -10.63
N VAL A 119 -16.49 9.05 -10.74
CA VAL A 119 -15.62 9.41 -9.60
C VAL A 119 -15.15 10.86 -9.73
N GLU A 120 -15.44 11.63 -8.71
CA GLU A 120 -14.83 12.91 -8.39
C GLU A 120 -13.69 12.68 -7.39
N GLN A 121 -12.51 13.27 -7.63
CA GLN A 121 -11.32 13.00 -6.80
C GLN A 121 -11.49 13.46 -5.33
N ASP A 122 -12.31 14.48 -5.11
CA ASP A 122 -12.67 14.94 -3.76
C ASP A 122 -13.56 13.97 -3.00
N VAL A 123 -14.21 13.06 -3.69
CA VAL A 123 -15.17 12.09 -3.14
C VAL A 123 -14.81 10.67 -3.59
N PRO A 124 -13.87 10.00 -2.92
CA PRO A 124 -13.55 8.60 -3.19
C PRO A 124 -14.76 7.68 -3.06
N PRO A 125 -14.88 6.63 -3.89
CA PRO A 125 -16.09 5.82 -3.99
C PRO A 125 -16.35 4.89 -2.81
N GLU A 126 -15.41 4.72 -1.88
CA GLU A 126 -15.49 3.75 -0.78
C GLU A 126 -16.68 4.03 0.15
N ILE A 127 -16.88 5.29 0.55
CA ILE A 127 -17.98 5.67 1.45
C ILE A 127 -19.34 5.55 0.77
N PRO A 128 -19.57 6.08 -0.44
CA PRO A 128 -20.79 5.78 -1.20
C PRO A 128 -21.06 4.28 -1.37
N ALA A 129 -20.01 3.48 -1.61
CA ALA A 129 -20.11 2.03 -1.75
C ALA A 129 -20.55 1.33 -0.45
N MET A 130 -20.01 1.74 0.70
CA MET A 130 -20.39 1.20 2.01
C MET A 130 -21.83 1.57 2.37
N ILE A 131 -22.22 2.83 2.20
CA ILE A 131 -23.60 3.29 2.44
C ILE A 131 -24.57 2.58 1.51
N GLY A 132 -24.24 2.50 0.21
CA GLY A 132 -25.05 1.81 -0.78
C GLY A 132 -25.24 0.32 -0.49
N SER A 133 -24.19 -0.35 -0.01
CA SER A 133 -24.25 -1.77 0.38
C SER A 133 -25.16 -2.00 1.57
N SER A 134 -25.12 -1.12 2.56
CA SER A 134 -26.02 -1.15 3.70
C SER A 134 -27.48 -0.97 3.27
N ILE A 135 -27.79 0.11 2.56
CA ILE A 135 -29.19 0.42 2.23
C ILE A 135 -29.78 -0.57 1.21
N ALA A 136 -28.97 -1.10 0.26
CA ALA A 136 -29.43 -2.12 -0.67
C ALA A 136 -29.88 -3.41 0.05
N LEU A 137 -29.14 -3.84 1.08
CA LEU A 137 -29.53 -4.96 1.95
C LEU A 137 -30.73 -4.59 2.81
N ALA A 138 -30.76 -3.40 3.38
CA ALA A 138 -31.80 -2.98 4.31
C ALA A 138 -33.19 -2.90 3.64
N VAL A 139 -33.29 -2.36 2.41
CA VAL A 139 -34.57 -2.27 1.66
C VAL A 139 -34.98 -3.58 0.99
N SER A 140 -34.06 -4.56 0.86
CA SER A 140 -34.35 -5.86 0.23
C SER A 140 -35.13 -6.80 1.17
N GLU A 141 -35.63 -7.91 0.61
CA GLU A 141 -36.19 -9.03 1.38
C GLU A 141 -35.12 -9.90 2.09
N ILE A 142 -33.82 -9.66 1.87
CA ILE A 142 -32.73 -10.44 2.46
C ILE A 142 -32.72 -10.25 3.99
N PRO A 143 -32.71 -11.34 4.80
CA PRO A 143 -32.72 -11.24 6.26
C PRO A 143 -31.38 -10.76 6.79
N TRP A 144 -31.32 -9.48 7.11
CA TRP A 144 -30.14 -8.77 7.60
C TRP A 144 -30.52 -7.71 8.65
N ASN A 145 -29.77 -7.62 9.74
CA ASN A 145 -30.09 -6.81 10.94
C ASN A 145 -29.38 -5.43 10.93
N GLY A 146 -29.20 -4.80 9.75
CA GLY A 146 -28.76 -3.40 9.65
C GLY A 146 -29.91 -2.41 9.82
N PRO A 147 -29.70 -1.13 9.45
CA PRO A 147 -28.61 -0.61 8.61
C PRO A 147 -27.31 -0.26 9.34
N THR A 148 -26.25 -0.05 8.55
CA THR A 148 -24.97 0.51 9.00
C THR A 148 -24.68 1.82 8.28
N GLY A 149 -23.98 2.74 8.96
CA GLY A 149 -23.41 3.93 8.34
C GLY A 149 -21.89 3.80 8.21
N ALA A 150 -21.30 4.61 7.32
CA ALA A 150 -19.85 4.69 7.16
C ALA A 150 -19.40 6.10 6.83
N VAL A 151 -18.25 6.51 7.39
CA VAL A 151 -17.59 7.79 7.12
C VAL A 151 -16.07 7.61 7.16
N VAL A 152 -15.36 8.58 6.56
CA VAL A 152 -13.93 8.80 6.83
C VAL A 152 -13.78 9.97 7.77
N VAL A 153 -12.90 9.84 8.76
CA VAL A 153 -12.50 10.96 9.62
C VAL A 153 -11.06 11.31 9.32
N GLY A 154 -10.82 12.56 8.96
CA GLY A 154 -9.50 13.19 8.89
C GLY A 154 -9.31 14.16 10.03
N ARG A 155 -8.05 14.62 10.24
CA ARG A 155 -7.74 15.71 11.17
C ARG A 155 -6.78 16.69 10.51
N VAL A 156 -7.27 17.91 10.28
CA VAL A 156 -6.53 19.01 9.63
C VAL A 156 -6.35 20.13 10.65
N ASP A 157 -5.12 20.54 10.90
CA ASP A 157 -4.79 21.57 11.90
C ASP A 157 -5.42 21.31 13.28
N GLY A 158 -5.45 20.04 13.68
CA GLY A 158 -6.01 19.59 14.95
C GLY A 158 -7.55 19.48 15.00
N GLN A 159 -8.26 19.81 13.91
CA GLN A 159 -9.72 19.71 13.83
C GLN A 159 -10.16 18.48 13.05
N TYR A 160 -11.17 17.77 13.55
CA TYR A 160 -11.73 16.59 12.87
C TYR A 160 -12.63 17.02 11.72
N VAL A 161 -12.48 16.35 10.58
CA VAL A 161 -13.23 16.59 9.34
C VAL A 161 -13.83 15.26 8.87
N ILE A 162 -15.11 15.28 8.46
CA ILE A 162 -15.78 14.11 7.86
C ILE A 162 -15.62 14.13 6.35
N ASN A 163 -15.25 12.98 5.81
CA ASN A 163 -15.05 12.76 4.37
C ASN A 163 -14.18 13.85 3.73
N PRO A 164 -12.92 14.02 4.18
CA PRO A 164 -12.05 15.10 3.73
C PRO A 164 -11.86 15.05 2.20
N ASP A 165 -11.86 16.22 1.55
CA ASP A 165 -11.52 16.39 0.13
C ASP A 165 -10.01 16.13 -0.13
N GLU A 166 -9.58 16.22 -1.39
CA GLU A 166 -8.20 15.89 -1.77
C GLU A 166 -7.18 16.81 -1.07
N GLU A 167 -7.47 18.12 -0.97
CA GLU A 167 -6.60 19.07 -0.28
C GLU A 167 -6.53 18.81 1.23
N GLN A 168 -7.67 18.51 1.84
CA GLN A 168 -7.75 18.16 3.26
C GLN A 168 -7.07 16.83 3.56
N ARG A 169 -7.20 15.82 2.69
CA ARG A 169 -6.49 14.55 2.82
C ARG A 169 -4.97 14.73 2.80
N ALA A 170 -4.46 15.56 1.92
CA ALA A 170 -3.03 15.86 1.83
C ALA A 170 -2.46 16.54 3.10
N LYS A 171 -3.29 17.30 3.84
CA LYS A 171 -2.92 17.99 5.07
C LYS A 171 -3.23 17.19 6.33
N SER A 172 -4.05 16.17 6.22
CA SER A 172 -4.54 15.38 7.35
C SER A 172 -3.46 14.49 7.93
N ASP A 173 -3.35 14.47 9.25
CA ASP A 173 -2.45 13.57 9.97
C ASP A 173 -3.07 12.21 10.30
N MET A 174 -4.33 11.97 9.90
CA MET A 174 -4.99 10.67 10.01
C MET A 174 -6.03 10.47 8.92
N HIS A 175 -6.29 9.22 8.59
CA HIS A 175 -7.33 8.80 7.67
C HIS A 175 -8.03 7.56 8.25
N VAL A 176 -9.20 7.76 8.85
CA VAL A 176 -9.91 6.75 9.63
C VAL A 176 -11.21 6.37 8.95
N TYR A 177 -11.26 5.20 8.30
CA TYR A 177 -12.50 4.59 7.87
C TYR A 177 -13.23 4.03 9.08
N LEU A 178 -14.47 4.43 9.24
CA LEU A 178 -15.32 4.03 10.36
C LEU A 178 -16.67 3.53 9.83
N ALA A 179 -17.11 2.39 10.33
CA ALA A 179 -18.46 1.89 10.07
C ALA A 179 -19.09 1.31 11.34
N GLY A 180 -20.41 1.43 11.42
CA GLY A 180 -21.15 0.95 12.58
C GLY A 180 -22.66 1.04 12.41
N THR A 181 -23.36 0.56 13.45
CA THR A 181 -24.79 0.75 13.66
C THR A 181 -25.04 2.05 14.44
N LYS A 182 -26.30 2.34 14.71
CA LYS A 182 -26.66 3.47 15.57
C LYS A 182 -26.05 3.35 16.97
N ASP A 183 -25.98 2.14 17.51
CA ASP A 183 -25.59 1.89 18.90
C ASP A 183 -24.11 1.53 19.06
N ALA A 184 -23.43 1.17 17.95
CA ALA A 184 -22.15 0.51 18.05
C ALA A 184 -21.22 0.73 16.86
N ILE A 185 -19.94 0.92 17.17
CA ILE A 185 -18.85 0.88 16.19
C ILE A 185 -18.57 -0.58 15.85
N MET A 186 -18.55 -0.93 14.56
CA MET A 186 -18.38 -2.29 14.04
C MET A 186 -17.03 -2.51 13.39
N MET A 187 -16.48 -1.49 12.75
CA MET A 187 -15.23 -1.58 11.99
C MET A 187 -14.49 -0.25 12.06
N VAL A 188 -13.18 -0.33 12.30
CA VAL A 188 -12.23 0.77 12.14
C VAL A 188 -11.07 0.31 11.26
N GLU A 189 -10.66 1.15 10.31
CA GLU A 189 -9.44 0.98 9.56
C GLU A 189 -8.77 2.34 9.39
N ALA A 190 -7.56 2.50 9.96
CA ALA A 190 -6.90 3.80 10.00
C ALA A 190 -5.44 3.73 9.57
N GLY A 191 -5.01 4.79 8.89
CA GLY A 191 -3.63 5.22 8.78
C GLY A 191 -3.46 6.55 9.48
N ALA A 192 -2.30 6.78 10.10
CA ALA A 192 -2.06 8.02 10.84
C ALA A 192 -0.56 8.35 10.93
N ASN A 193 -0.24 9.63 11.07
CA ASN A 193 1.13 10.13 11.19
C ASN A 193 1.49 10.28 12.66
N GLU A 194 1.71 9.16 13.37
CA GLU A 194 2.13 9.10 14.77
C GLU A 194 1.19 9.88 15.72
N VAL A 195 -0.13 9.69 15.58
CA VAL A 195 -1.12 10.38 16.42
C VAL A 195 -1.28 9.70 17.78
N SER A 196 -1.68 10.46 18.79
CA SER A 196 -1.93 9.93 20.14
C SER A 196 -3.16 9.02 20.18
N GLU A 197 -3.19 8.11 21.15
CA GLU A 197 -4.32 7.22 21.43
C GLU A 197 -5.62 8.01 21.69
N THR A 198 -5.52 9.14 22.40
CA THR A 198 -6.65 10.03 22.68
C THR A 198 -7.19 10.68 21.41
N ALA A 199 -6.32 11.21 20.55
CA ALA A 199 -6.76 11.81 19.29
C ALA A 199 -7.43 10.77 18.37
N MET A 200 -6.94 9.54 18.34
CA MET A 200 -7.54 8.45 17.58
C MET A 200 -8.91 8.07 18.16
N LEU A 201 -9.03 7.94 19.47
CA LEU A 201 -10.30 7.65 20.15
C LEU A 201 -11.34 8.75 19.89
N ASP A 202 -10.95 10.01 19.99
CA ASP A 202 -11.86 11.13 19.75
C ASP A 202 -12.29 11.21 18.29
N ALA A 203 -11.40 10.88 17.32
CA ALA A 203 -11.75 10.74 15.90
C ALA A 203 -12.81 9.65 15.67
N ILE A 204 -12.66 8.49 16.31
CA ILE A 204 -13.60 7.39 16.21
C ILE A 204 -14.98 7.80 16.77
N MET A 205 -15.00 8.44 17.93
CA MET A 205 -16.24 8.91 18.55
C MET A 205 -16.92 10.02 17.74
N PHE A 206 -16.13 10.96 17.20
CA PHE A 206 -16.63 12.02 16.31
C PHE A 206 -17.29 11.44 15.05
N GLY A 207 -16.67 10.47 14.40
CA GLY A 207 -17.24 9.81 13.22
C GLY A 207 -18.51 9.02 13.54
N HIS A 208 -18.61 8.40 14.72
CA HIS A 208 -19.80 7.66 15.11
C HIS A 208 -21.06 8.53 15.21
N GLU A 209 -20.93 9.82 15.57
CA GLU A 209 -22.08 10.74 15.58
C GLU A 209 -22.68 10.96 14.17
N TYR A 210 -21.84 10.92 13.13
CA TYR A 210 -22.32 10.98 11.75
C TYR A 210 -22.89 9.64 11.26
N ILE A 211 -22.35 8.53 11.73
CA ILE A 211 -22.89 7.20 11.46
C ILE A 211 -24.33 7.09 12.00
N LYS A 212 -24.59 7.57 13.21
CA LYS A 212 -25.95 7.61 13.77
C LYS A 212 -26.94 8.33 12.86
N LYS A 213 -26.56 9.50 12.34
CA LYS A 213 -27.41 10.28 11.40
C LYS A 213 -27.65 9.52 10.09
N LEU A 214 -26.62 8.85 9.56
CA LEU A 214 -26.74 8.02 8.35
C LEU A 214 -27.67 6.81 8.57
N VAL A 215 -27.59 6.17 9.72
CA VAL A 215 -28.48 5.05 10.08
C VAL A 215 -29.92 5.55 10.24
N GLU A 216 -30.16 6.65 10.93
CA GLU A 216 -31.49 7.25 11.08
C GLU A 216 -32.11 7.68 9.72
N PHE A 217 -31.28 8.14 8.79
CA PHE A 217 -31.72 8.44 7.44
C PHE A 217 -32.13 7.17 6.68
N GLN A 218 -31.33 6.11 6.76
CA GLN A 218 -31.63 4.82 6.16
C GLN A 218 -32.88 4.17 6.76
N ASP A 219 -33.06 4.23 8.09
CA ASP A 219 -34.26 3.71 8.78
C ASP A 219 -35.54 4.34 8.26
N LYS A 220 -35.56 5.66 7.98
CA LYS A 220 -36.71 6.34 7.37
C LYS A 220 -37.03 5.82 5.97
N ILE A 221 -35.99 5.56 5.18
CA ILE A 221 -36.16 5.01 3.82
C ILE A 221 -36.68 3.58 3.89
N VAL A 222 -36.11 2.75 4.79
CA VAL A 222 -36.57 1.36 4.98
C VAL A 222 -38.03 1.31 5.44
N ALA A 223 -38.46 2.22 6.31
CA ALA A 223 -39.86 2.30 6.74
C ALA A 223 -40.81 2.63 5.59
N GLU A 224 -40.38 3.34 4.54
CA GLU A 224 -41.23 3.73 3.39
C GLU A 224 -41.20 2.71 2.23
N ILE A 225 -40.00 2.18 1.90
CA ILE A 225 -39.84 1.33 0.70
C ILE A 225 -39.24 -0.04 0.97
N GLY A 226 -38.91 -0.35 2.23
CA GLY A 226 -38.35 -1.64 2.62
C GLY A 226 -39.32 -2.79 2.35
N LYS A 227 -38.76 -3.90 1.89
CA LYS A 227 -39.51 -5.15 1.73
C LYS A 227 -39.52 -5.94 3.03
N GLU A 228 -40.56 -6.73 3.25
CA GLU A 228 -40.59 -7.69 4.35
C GLU A 228 -39.47 -8.73 4.19
N LYS A 229 -38.79 -9.03 5.30
CA LYS A 229 -37.66 -9.99 5.30
C LYS A 229 -38.19 -11.41 5.17
N VAL A 230 -37.64 -12.17 4.20
CA VAL A 230 -38.02 -13.57 4.02
C VAL A 230 -37.44 -14.44 5.15
N GLU A 231 -38.21 -15.45 5.54
CA GLU A 231 -37.70 -16.48 6.42
C GLU A 231 -36.85 -17.47 5.63
N VAL A 232 -35.66 -17.77 6.14
CA VAL A 232 -34.72 -18.73 5.56
C VAL A 232 -34.44 -19.86 6.53
N PRO A 233 -34.19 -21.09 6.05
CA PRO A 233 -33.76 -22.17 6.92
C PRO A 233 -32.45 -21.81 7.63
N LEU A 234 -32.44 -21.90 8.94
CA LEU A 234 -31.25 -21.67 9.74
C LEU A 234 -30.65 -23.01 10.17
N ASN A 235 -29.36 -23.17 9.92
CA ASN A 235 -28.59 -24.28 10.48
C ASN A 235 -28.20 -23.93 11.92
N VAL A 236 -29.10 -24.27 12.85
CA VAL A 236 -28.93 -24.01 14.28
C VAL A 236 -29.04 -25.32 15.02
N THR A 237 -28.06 -25.61 15.86
CA THR A 237 -28.09 -26.76 16.74
C THR A 237 -29.31 -26.74 17.66
N GLY A 238 -30.02 -27.84 17.72
CA GLY A 238 -31.21 -27.98 18.57
C GLY A 238 -30.88 -27.83 20.09
N ASP A 239 -31.80 -27.28 20.86
CA ASP A 239 -31.59 -27.10 22.29
C ASP A 239 -31.50 -28.43 23.05
N ASP A 240 -32.16 -29.47 22.52
CA ASP A 240 -32.06 -30.85 23.00
C ASP A 240 -30.62 -31.37 22.93
N VAL A 241 -29.93 -31.15 21.77
CA VAL A 241 -28.51 -31.54 21.60
C VAL A 241 -27.61 -30.70 22.50
N LYS A 242 -27.84 -29.38 22.56
CA LYS A 242 -27.01 -28.47 23.40
C LYS A 242 -27.07 -28.91 24.87
N GLN A 243 -28.25 -29.26 25.36
CA GLN A 243 -28.40 -29.69 26.76
C GLN A 243 -27.71 -31.02 26.99
N ALA A 244 -27.92 -32.01 26.15
CA ALA A 244 -27.28 -33.33 26.25
C ALA A 244 -25.75 -33.24 26.19
N VAL A 245 -25.22 -32.45 25.28
CA VAL A 245 -23.77 -32.21 25.17
C VAL A 245 -23.24 -31.52 26.43
N ARG A 246 -23.98 -30.53 26.96
CA ARG A 246 -23.60 -29.83 28.19
C ARG A 246 -23.55 -30.78 29.40
N GLU A 247 -24.57 -31.61 29.57
CA GLU A 247 -24.64 -32.56 30.68
C GLU A 247 -23.52 -33.60 30.61
N PHE A 248 -23.18 -34.08 29.41
CA PHE A 248 -22.13 -35.09 29.22
C PHE A 248 -20.71 -34.51 29.24
N ALA A 249 -20.49 -33.34 28.64
CA ALA A 249 -19.14 -32.89 28.28
C ALA A 249 -18.64 -31.67 29.06
N TYR A 250 -19.45 -31.01 29.94
CA TYR A 250 -19.02 -29.76 30.59
C TYR A 250 -17.73 -29.93 31.41
N ASP A 251 -17.63 -30.92 32.27
CA ASP A 251 -16.46 -31.17 33.10
C ASP A 251 -15.25 -31.61 32.24
N LYS A 252 -15.52 -32.31 31.14
CA LYS A 252 -14.49 -32.70 30.19
C LYS A 252 -13.93 -31.48 29.41
N CYS A 253 -14.78 -30.52 29.06
CA CYS A 253 -14.34 -29.24 28.48
C CYS A 253 -13.50 -28.42 29.48
N VAL A 254 -13.84 -28.44 30.77
CA VAL A 254 -13.00 -27.84 31.83
C VAL A 254 -11.62 -28.52 31.84
N TRP A 255 -11.59 -29.86 31.84
CA TRP A 255 -10.34 -30.62 31.77
C TRP A 255 -9.50 -30.33 30.50
N VAL A 256 -10.11 -30.05 29.35
CA VAL A 256 -9.42 -29.62 28.14
C VAL A 256 -8.59 -28.35 28.39
N PHE A 257 -9.11 -27.40 29.15
CA PHE A 257 -8.44 -26.13 29.44
C PHE A 257 -7.59 -26.14 30.73
N ASP A 258 -7.40 -27.28 31.39
CA ASP A 258 -6.50 -27.43 32.54
C ASP A 258 -5.03 -27.62 32.16
N THR A 259 -4.72 -27.71 30.86
CA THR A 259 -3.35 -27.72 30.34
C THR A 259 -3.04 -26.44 29.59
N PHE A 260 -1.80 -25.94 29.75
CA PHE A 260 -1.28 -24.81 28.99
C PHE A 260 -0.50 -25.24 27.74
N ASN A 261 -0.24 -26.55 27.60
CA ASN A 261 0.41 -27.10 26.41
C ASN A 261 -0.60 -27.22 25.25
N ARG A 262 -0.32 -26.55 24.13
CA ARG A 262 -1.21 -26.54 22.95
C ARG A 262 -1.46 -27.93 22.38
N GLN A 263 -0.41 -28.74 22.25
CA GLN A 263 -0.54 -30.08 21.64
C GLN A 263 -1.37 -31.01 22.53
N GLU A 264 -1.13 -30.97 23.84
CA GLU A 264 -1.92 -31.72 24.80
C GLU A 264 -3.38 -31.25 24.81
N ARG A 265 -3.65 -29.96 24.80
CA ARG A 265 -5.00 -29.41 24.71
C ARG A 265 -5.71 -29.88 23.44
N GLN A 266 -5.07 -29.81 22.28
CA GLN A 266 -5.65 -30.31 21.02
C GLN A 266 -5.94 -31.82 21.07
N ALA A 267 -5.07 -32.61 21.66
CA ALA A 267 -5.32 -34.04 21.88
C ALA A 267 -6.52 -34.29 22.78
N ARG A 268 -6.64 -33.54 23.90
CA ARG A 268 -7.79 -33.59 24.80
C ARG A 268 -9.09 -33.16 24.10
N GLU A 269 -9.07 -32.09 23.31
CA GLU A 269 -10.21 -31.63 22.50
C GLU A 269 -10.68 -32.71 21.53
N ALA A 270 -9.76 -33.34 20.81
CA ALA A 270 -10.07 -34.43 19.89
C ALA A 270 -10.66 -35.66 20.61
N GLN A 271 -10.11 -36.02 21.77
CA GLN A 271 -10.60 -37.12 22.61
C GLN A 271 -12.04 -36.80 23.11
N VAL A 272 -12.28 -35.62 23.69
CA VAL A 272 -13.59 -35.23 24.20
C VAL A 272 -14.63 -35.19 23.09
N LYS A 273 -14.22 -34.70 21.89
CA LYS A 273 -15.10 -34.69 20.71
C LYS A 273 -15.51 -36.11 20.33
N GLN A 274 -14.56 -37.04 20.22
CA GLN A 274 -14.83 -38.41 19.87
C GLN A 274 -15.75 -39.08 20.89
N GLU A 275 -15.42 -38.97 22.19
CA GLU A 275 -16.20 -39.57 23.28
C GLU A 275 -17.64 -39.00 23.34
N THR A 276 -17.81 -37.71 23.07
CA THR A 276 -19.14 -37.05 23.10
C THR A 276 -20.00 -37.51 21.92
N ILE A 277 -19.43 -37.62 20.71
CA ILE A 277 -20.13 -38.13 19.54
C ILE A 277 -20.56 -39.56 19.76
N GLU A 278 -19.65 -40.46 20.22
CA GLU A 278 -19.93 -41.87 20.49
C GLU A 278 -21.03 -42.06 21.56
N ALA A 279 -20.94 -41.30 22.64
CA ALA A 279 -21.90 -41.41 23.75
C ALA A 279 -23.33 -40.94 23.39
N LEU A 280 -23.44 -39.98 22.50
CA LEU A 280 -24.72 -39.38 22.11
C LEU A 280 -25.25 -39.89 20.76
N ALA A 281 -24.51 -40.77 20.07
CA ALA A 281 -24.88 -41.31 18.75
C ALA A 281 -26.23 -42.03 18.72
N GLU A 282 -26.54 -42.83 19.78
CA GLU A 282 -27.83 -43.54 19.88
C GLU A 282 -29.00 -42.60 20.14
N GLN A 283 -28.76 -41.52 20.93
CA GLN A 283 -29.79 -40.55 21.24
C GLN A 283 -30.07 -39.58 20.09
N PHE A 284 -29.06 -39.25 19.29
CA PHE A 284 -29.16 -38.30 18.20
C PHE A 284 -28.57 -38.90 16.87
N PRO A 285 -29.22 -39.90 16.27
CA PRO A 285 -28.75 -40.55 15.06
C PRO A 285 -28.67 -39.53 13.92
N GLU A 286 -27.56 -39.57 13.14
CA GLU A 286 -27.28 -38.68 12.00
C GLU A 286 -27.11 -37.19 12.32
N ARG A 287 -26.98 -36.83 13.63
CA ARG A 287 -26.80 -35.42 14.09
C ARG A 287 -25.38 -35.17 14.64
N GLU A 288 -24.37 -35.87 14.19
CA GLU A 288 -22.99 -35.73 14.65
C GLU A 288 -22.43 -34.32 14.45
N ALA A 289 -22.82 -33.66 13.36
CA ALA A 289 -22.42 -32.27 13.09
C ALA A 289 -22.99 -31.30 14.14
N GLU A 290 -24.23 -31.49 14.59
CA GLU A 290 -24.85 -30.67 15.64
C GLU A 290 -24.17 -30.92 17.00
N ILE A 291 -23.82 -32.16 17.33
CA ILE A 291 -23.08 -32.51 18.55
C ILE A 291 -21.71 -31.81 18.53
N ALA A 292 -21.00 -31.84 17.41
CA ALA A 292 -19.71 -31.17 17.27
C ALA A 292 -19.84 -29.63 17.39
N ASP A 293 -20.88 -29.05 16.84
CA ASP A 293 -21.17 -27.60 16.95
C ASP A 293 -21.53 -27.22 18.39
N ALA A 294 -22.38 -27.98 19.06
CA ALA A 294 -22.71 -27.76 20.49
C ALA A 294 -21.45 -27.82 21.37
N LEU A 295 -20.57 -28.80 21.11
CA LEU A 295 -19.31 -28.95 21.84
C LEU A 295 -18.35 -27.77 21.59
N TYR A 296 -18.30 -27.26 20.37
CA TYR A 296 -17.52 -26.05 20.04
C TYR A 296 -17.98 -24.85 20.86
N TYR A 297 -19.30 -24.60 20.94
CA TYR A 297 -19.84 -23.51 21.74
C TYR A 297 -19.64 -23.72 23.25
N LEU A 298 -19.67 -24.97 23.71
CA LEU A 298 -19.38 -25.30 25.11
C LEU A 298 -17.91 -25.05 25.47
N ASN A 299 -16.97 -25.43 24.60
CA ASN A 299 -15.55 -25.11 24.75
C ASN A 299 -15.32 -23.58 24.75
N LYS A 300 -16.03 -22.86 23.88
CA LYS A 300 -15.99 -21.39 23.85
C LYS A 300 -16.45 -20.80 25.18
N GLU A 301 -17.55 -21.27 25.76
CA GLU A 301 -18.07 -20.82 27.04
C GLU A 301 -17.07 -21.06 28.17
N VAL A 302 -16.54 -22.29 28.29
CA VAL A 302 -15.57 -22.68 29.33
C VAL A 302 -14.31 -21.82 29.27
N MET A 303 -13.74 -21.65 28.06
CA MET A 303 -12.55 -20.79 27.86
C MET A 303 -12.80 -19.35 28.30
N ARG A 304 -13.92 -18.77 27.84
CA ARG A 304 -14.29 -17.38 28.13
C ARG A 304 -14.52 -17.17 29.62
N LYS A 305 -15.20 -18.10 30.28
CA LYS A 305 -15.45 -18.09 31.73
C LYS A 305 -14.13 -18.13 32.51
N LYS A 306 -13.17 -18.99 32.11
CA LYS A 306 -11.85 -19.08 32.75
C LYS A 306 -11.07 -17.76 32.64
N ILE A 307 -11.11 -17.11 31.49
CA ILE A 307 -10.44 -15.82 31.30
C ILE A 307 -11.09 -14.70 32.12
N ILE A 308 -12.42 -14.62 32.12
CA ILE A 308 -13.15 -13.54 32.82
C ILE A 308 -13.06 -13.70 34.35
N GLU A 309 -13.20 -14.93 34.87
CA GLU A 309 -13.23 -15.17 36.32
C GLU A 309 -11.84 -15.27 36.95
N GLN A 310 -10.88 -15.87 36.23
CA GLN A 310 -9.55 -16.17 36.77
C GLN A 310 -8.43 -15.30 36.20
N GLY A 311 -8.68 -14.61 35.08
CA GLY A 311 -7.67 -13.84 34.37
C GLY A 311 -6.59 -14.72 33.70
N ILE A 312 -6.84 -16.03 33.56
CA ILE A 312 -5.89 -17.00 33.02
C ILE A 312 -6.28 -17.37 31.59
N ARG A 313 -5.34 -17.20 30.69
CA ARG A 313 -5.50 -17.49 29.24
C ARG A 313 -5.19 -18.96 28.93
N PRO A 314 -5.59 -19.48 27.76
CA PRO A 314 -5.38 -20.90 27.40
C PRO A 314 -3.93 -21.36 27.40
N ASP A 315 -2.95 -20.45 27.29
CA ASP A 315 -1.52 -20.73 27.36
C ASP A 315 -0.89 -20.38 28.72
N GLY A 316 -1.69 -20.06 29.73
CA GLY A 316 -1.25 -19.74 31.08
C GLY A 316 -0.88 -18.30 31.33
N ARG A 317 -0.87 -17.44 30.28
CA ARG A 317 -0.60 -16.01 30.43
C ARG A 317 -1.72 -15.29 31.16
N GLY A 318 -1.40 -14.21 31.83
CA GLY A 318 -2.34 -13.19 32.28
C GLY A 318 -2.85 -12.34 31.11
N VAL A 319 -3.90 -11.55 31.33
CA VAL A 319 -4.61 -10.79 30.27
C VAL A 319 -3.73 -9.76 29.55
N THR A 320 -2.69 -9.22 30.19
CA THR A 320 -1.79 -8.21 29.61
C THR A 320 -0.44 -8.75 29.17
N GLU A 321 -0.17 -10.05 29.38
CA GLU A 321 1.12 -10.65 29.05
C GLU A 321 1.27 -10.90 27.55
N ILE A 322 2.48 -10.61 27.04
CA ILE A 322 2.89 -10.83 25.66
C ILE A 322 3.73 -12.11 25.57
N ARG A 323 3.53 -12.87 24.51
CA ARG A 323 4.33 -14.07 24.21
C ARG A 323 5.83 -13.72 24.08
N PRO A 324 6.75 -14.68 24.35
CA PRO A 324 8.17 -14.47 24.17
C PRO A 324 8.51 -13.97 22.76
N ILE A 325 9.37 -12.94 22.68
CA ILE A 325 9.79 -12.33 21.41
C ILE A 325 11.25 -12.67 21.15
N TRP A 326 11.53 -13.02 19.91
CA TRP A 326 12.86 -13.25 19.37
C TRP A 326 12.97 -12.62 17.99
N CYS A 327 14.10 -11.92 17.73
CA CYS A 327 14.38 -11.23 16.48
C CYS A 327 15.79 -11.58 15.98
N GLU A 328 15.95 -11.63 14.65
CA GLU A 328 17.23 -11.79 13.98
C GLU A 328 17.25 -10.95 12.70
N VAL A 329 18.40 -10.34 12.38
CA VAL A 329 18.59 -9.55 11.15
C VAL A 329 19.75 -10.09 10.33
N GLY A 330 19.77 -9.81 9.04
CA GLY A 330 20.84 -10.26 8.13
C GLY A 330 20.84 -11.76 7.87
N VAL A 331 19.67 -12.41 7.97
CA VAL A 331 19.51 -13.88 7.84
C VAL A 331 19.73 -14.41 6.43
N LEU A 332 19.56 -13.57 5.40
CA LEU A 332 19.70 -13.96 4.00
C LEU A 332 20.90 -13.25 3.35
N PRO A 333 21.89 -13.99 2.78
CA PRO A 333 23.17 -13.40 2.39
C PRO A 333 23.14 -12.56 1.11
N ARG A 334 22.15 -12.72 0.24
CA ARG A 334 22.11 -12.08 -1.10
C ARG A 334 21.09 -10.95 -1.23
N VAL A 335 20.21 -10.78 -0.25
CA VAL A 335 19.17 -9.74 -0.26
C VAL A 335 19.73 -8.40 0.22
N HIS A 336 18.94 -7.34 0.09
CA HIS A 336 19.40 -6.01 0.51
C HIS A 336 19.22 -5.78 2.02
N GLY A 337 18.17 -6.37 2.62
CA GLY A 337 17.95 -6.47 4.06
C GLY A 337 17.01 -7.59 4.36
N SER A 338 17.14 -8.22 5.52
CA SER A 338 16.27 -9.30 5.95
C SER A 338 16.17 -9.39 7.47
N ALA A 339 14.98 -9.72 7.96
CA ALA A 339 14.75 -9.93 9.38
C ALA A 339 13.76 -11.06 9.63
N VAL A 340 13.96 -11.79 10.71
CA VAL A 340 12.97 -12.71 11.28
C VAL A 340 12.46 -12.10 12.57
N PHE A 341 11.15 -11.97 12.67
CA PHE A 341 10.46 -11.61 13.90
C PHE A 341 9.62 -12.79 14.37
N THR A 342 9.82 -13.19 15.62
CA THR A 342 9.09 -14.29 16.24
C THR A 342 8.41 -13.82 17.51
N ARG A 343 7.13 -14.17 17.67
CA ARG A 343 6.34 -13.94 18.88
C ARG A 343 5.58 -15.22 19.22
N GLY A 344 6.10 -15.95 20.20
CA GLY A 344 5.63 -17.30 20.51
C GLY A 344 5.72 -18.21 19.28
N GLN A 345 4.59 -18.69 18.81
CA GLN A 345 4.49 -19.58 17.63
C GLN A 345 4.19 -18.82 16.32
N THR A 346 4.20 -17.49 16.32
CA THR A 346 4.02 -16.68 15.11
C THR A 346 5.36 -16.14 14.65
N GLN A 347 5.73 -16.42 13.40
CA GLN A 347 7.04 -16.08 12.85
C GLN A 347 6.88 -15.50 11.44
N ALA A 348 7.51 -14.36 11.19
CA ALA A 348 7.56 -13.69 9.90
C ALA A 348 9.00 -13.43 9.48
N LEU A 349 9.37 -13.84 8.26
CA LEU A 349 10.59 -13.43 7.58
C LEU A 349 10.23 -12.26 6.67
N THR A 350 10.77 -11.09 6.93
CA THR A 350 10.58 -9.91 6.08
C THR A 350 11.86 -9.61 5.32
N VAL A 351 11.75 -9.41 4.01
CA VAL A 351 12.86 -9.16 3.11
C VAL A 351 12.66 -7.82 2.41
N THR A 352 13.67 -6.97 2.47
CA THR A 352 13.71 -5.65 1.81
C THR A 352 14.53 -5.73 0.53
N THR A 353 13.96 -5.20 -0.55
CA THR A 353 14.64 -4.98 -1.83
C THR A 353 14.60 -3.49 -2.16
N LEU A 354 15.75 -2.92 -2.48
CA LEU A 354 15.93 -1.54 -2.93
C LEU A 354 16.13 -1.52 -4.44
N GLY A 355 15.47 -0.61 -5.12
CA GLY A 355 15.59 -0.39 -6.55
C GLY A 355 15.68 1.08 -6.90
N SER A 356 15.88 1.41 -8.19
CA SER A 356 15.72 2.79 -8.66
C SER A 356 14.28 3.27 -8.49
N THR A 357 14.06 4.58 -8.43
CA THR A 357 12.69 5.14 -8.30
C THR A 357 11.76 4.67 -9.41
N SER A 358 12.27 4.53 -10.64
CA SER A 358 11.52 4.00 -11.80
C SER A 358 11.04 2.54 -11.65
N GLU A 359 11.56 1.79 -10.68
CA GLU A 359 11.10 0.42 -10.35
C GLU A 359 9.92 0.38 -9.37
N GLY A 360 9.41 1.55 -8.96
CA GLY A 360 8.18 1.64 -8.19
C GLY A 360 6.96 1.11 -8.95
N GLN A 361 5.87 0.91 -8.25
CA GLN A 361 4.65 0.37 -8.82
C GLN A 361 3.84 1.47 -9.50
N VAL A 362 3.56 1.29 -10.80
CA VAL A 362 2.60 2.13 -11.52
C VAL A 362 1.19 1.69 -11.13
N LEU A 363 0.36 2.66 -10.74
CA LEU A 363 -1.04 2.45 -10.34
C LEU A 363 -1.95 2.86 -11.51
N ASP A 364 -2.71 1.92 -12.04
CA ASP A 364 -3.72 2.17 -13.09
C ASP A 364 -5.12 2.05 -12.46
N GLY A 365 -5.37 2.90 -11.45
CA GLY A 365 -6.62 2.94 -10.70
C GLY A 365 -7.50 4.14 -11.02
N LEU A 366 -8.51 4.39 -10.16
CA LEU A 366 -9.44 5.51 -10.28
C LEU A 366 -8.98 6.77 -9.54
N SER A 367 -7.95 6.66 -8.66
CA SER A 367 -7.40 7.80 -7.93
C SER A 367 -6.45 8.65 -8.79
N SER A 368 -6.14 9.86 -8.30
CA SER A 368 -5.10 10.73 -8.86
C SER A 368 -3.69 10.19 -8.63
N GLU A 369 -3.51 9.28 -7.67
CA GLU A 369 -2.24 8.61 -7.40
C GLU A 369 -1.95 7.57 -8.48
N ASP A 370 -0.86 7.74 -9.21
CA ASP A 370 -0.45 6.92 -10.34
C ASP A 370 0.85 6.12 -10.10
N PHE A 371 1.51 6.37 -8.97
CA PHE A 371 2.80 5.75 -8.65
C PHE A 371 2.99 5.51 -7.15
N LYS A 372 3.60 4.38 -6.82
CA LYS A 372 3.88 3.97 -5.45
C LYS A 372 5.32 3.50 -5.31
N ARG A 373 6.11 4.23 -4.50
CA ARG A 373 7.53 3.97 -4.26
C ARG A 373 7.79 2.93 -3.17
N TYR A 374 6.94 2.88 -2.14
CA TYR A 374 6.99 1.92 -1.05
C TYR A 374 5.90 0.87 -1.22
N ILE A 375 6.29 -0.40 -1.27
CA ILE A 375 5.43 -1.54 -1.59
C ILE A 375 5.62 -2.62 -0.53
N HIS A 376 4.53 -3.14 0.02
CA HIS A 376 4.60 -4.23 0.99
C HIS A 376 3.71 -5.41 0.57
N HIS A 377 4.32 -6.56 0.30
CA HIS A 377 3.63 -7.80 0.02
C HIS A 377 3.67 -8.76 1.21
N TYR A 378 2.63 -9.56 1.36
CA TYR A 378 2.47 -10.53 2.43
C TYR A 378 2.05 -11.87 1.87
N ASN A 379 2.73 -12.95 2.26
CA ASN A 379 2.46 -14.31 1.85
C ASN A 379 2.25 -15.21 3.07
N MET A 380 1.15 -15.98 3.06
CA MET A 380 0.83 -16.94 4.12
C MET A 380 0.54 -18.32 3.50
N PRO A 381 1.58 -19.12 3.24
CA PRO A 381 1.41 -20.46 2.69
C PRO A 381 0.74 -21.40 3.69
N PRO A 382 0.08 -22.49 3.24
CA PRO A 382 -0.66 -23.41 4.10
C PRO A 382 0.19 -24.04 5.22
N TYR A 383 1.47 -24.30 4.97
CA TYR A 383 2.35 -24.84 6.01
C TYR A 383 2.52 -23.94 7.23
N ALA A 384 2.26 -22.64 7.10
CA ALA A 384 2.36 -21.71 8.23
C ALA A 384 1.34 -22.02 9.34
N THR A 385 0.23 -22.65 9.01
CA THR A 385 -0.77 -23.17 9.97
C THR A 385 -0.67 -24.68 10.21
N GLY A 386 0.28 -25.36 9.56
CA GLY A 386 0.46 -26.83 9.61
C GLY A 386 -0.45 -27.59 8.64
N GLU A 387 -1.04 -26.90 7.68
CA GLU A 387 -1.96 -27.49 6.70
C GLU A 387 -1.25 -27.87 5.41
N ALA A 388 -1.73 -28.94 4.77
CA ALA A 388 -1.37 -29.31 3.41
C ALA A 388 -2.39 -28.69 2.44
N GLY A 389 -1.93 -27.84 1.52
CA GLY A 389 -2.81 -27.15 0.58
C GLY A 389 -2.09 -26.72 -0.69
N ARG A 390 -2.87 -26.41 -1.74
CA ARG A 390 -2.32 -25.86 -2.99
C ARG A 390 -1.87 -24.42 -2.77
N LEU A 391 -0.69 -24.07 -3.27
CA LEU A 391 -0.27 -22.68 -3.40
C LEU A 391 -1.18 -21.98 -4.43
N LYS A 392 -1.76 -20.87 -4.03
CA LYS A 392 -2.64 -20.01 -4.84
C LYS A 392 -2.04 -18.62 -4.89
N SER A 393 -2.53 -17.79 -5.82
CA SER A 393 -2.28 -16.35 -5.79
C SER A 393 -2.81 -15.77 -4.46
N PRO A 394 -2.19 -14.68 -3.95
CA PRO A 394 -2.66 -14.03 -2.73
C PRO A 394 -4.17 -13.73 -2.80
N GLY A 395 -4.88 -14.14 -1.76
CA GLY A 395 -6.30 -13.87 -1.61
C GLY A 395 -6.56 -12.51 -0.95
N ARG A 396 -7.83 -12.17 -0.74
CA ARG A 396 -8.24 -10.89 -0.11
C ARG A 396 -7.65 -10.70 1.29
N ARG A 397 -7.40 -11.79 2.03
CA ARG A 397 -6.81 -11.73 3.38
C ARG A 397 -5.34 -11.33 3.31
N GLU A 398 -4.57 -11.96 2.44
CA GLU A 398 -3.15 -11.67 2.24
C GLU A 398 -2.95 -10.23 1.75
N ILE A 399 -3.75 -9.78 0.79
CA ILE A 399 -3.74 -8.39 0.30
C ILE A 399 -4.04 -7.42 1.46
N GLY A 400 -5.06 -7.69 2.26
CA GLY A 400 -5.40 -6.85 3.41
C GLY A 400 -4.32 -6.80 4.50
N HIS A 401 -3.61 -7.92 4.75
CA HIS A 401 -2.51 -7.95 5.71
C HIS A 401 -1.27 -7.20 5.20
N GLY A 402 -0.95 -7.30 3.90
CA GLY A 402 0.10 -6.52 3.26
C GLY A 402 -0.18 -5.02 3.33
N ALA A 403 -1.38 -4.60 2.95
CA ALA A 403 -1.81 -3.21 2.99
C ALA A 403 -1.81 -2.61 4.41
N LEU A 404 -2.15 -3.41 5.44
CA LEU A 404 -2.05 -2.97 6.83
C LEU A 404 -0.59 -2.75 7.25
N ALA A 405 0.31 -3.66 6.90
CA ALA A 405 1.73 -3.52 7.20
C ALA A 405 2.35 -2.34 6.44
N GLU A 406 1.98 -2.14 5.17
CA GLU A 406 2.40 -1.00 4.37
C GLU A 406 1.98 0.32 5.00
N ARG A 407 0.69 0.46 5.33
CA ARG A 407 0.12 1.65 5.95
C ARG A 407 0.77 1.95 7.31
N ALA A 408 1.08 0.91 8.09
CA ALA A 408 1.73 1.06 9.39
C ALA A 408 3.13 1.68 9.31
N LEU A 409 3.87 1.40 8.23
CA LEU A 409 5.24 1.89 8.05
C LEU A 409 5.33 3.19 7.23
N LEU A 410 4.32 3.49 6.41
CA LEU A 410 4.34 4.63 5.49
C LEU A 410 4.75 5.97 6.16
N PRO A 411 4.27 6.33 7.37
CA PRO A 411 4.64 7.58 8.03
C PRO A 411 6.11 7.67 8.45
N VAL A 412 6.81 6.55 8.54
CA VAL A 412 8.22 6.50 8.98
C VAL A 412 9.19 6.20 7.85
N ILE A 413 8.69 6.00 6.63
CA ILE A 413 9.52 5.82 5.44
C ILE A 413 10.13 7.17 5.04
N PRO A 414 11.45 7.25 4.81
CA PRO A 414 12.10 8.48 4.38
C PRO A 414 11.54 8.97 3.04
N SER A 415 11.50 10.30 2.85
CA SER A 415 11.11 10.92 1.59
C SER A 415 12.03 10.50 0.44
N GLU A 416 11.62 10.76 -0.80
CA GLU A 416 12.46 10.49 -1.97
C GLU A 416 13.71 11.38 -1.99
N GLU A 417 13.61 12.58 -1.44
CA GLU A 417 14.75 13.50 -1.33
C GLU A 417 15.81 12.99 -0.35
N GLU A 418 15.38 12.38 0.76
CA GLU A 418 16.26 11.80 1.78
C GLU A 418 16.83 10.45 1.34
N PHE A 419 16.01 9.61 0.69
CA PHE A 419 16.41 8.26 0.29
C PHE A 419 15.77 7.88 -1.07
N PRO A 420 16.44 8.16 -2.19
CA PRO A 420 15.88 8.08 -3.55
C PRO A 420 15.80 6.63 -4.09
N TYR A 421 15.15 5.75 -3.35
CA TYR A 421 14.96 4.35 -3.73
C TYR A 421 13.47 3.99 -3.77
N ALA A 422 13.09 3.18 -4.73
CA ALA A 422 11.90 2.35 -4.59
C ALA A 422 12.20 1.21 -3.60
N MET A 423 11.26 0.93 -2.70
CA MET A 423 11.42 -0.06 -1.64
C MET A 423 10.31 -1.10 -1.74
N ARG A 424 10.68 -2.35 -1.93
CA ARG A 424 9.75 -3.47 -1.89
C ARG A 424 10.05 -4.38 -0.73
N LEU A 425 9.09 -4.51 0.18
CA LEU A 425 9.12 -5.47 1.28
C LEU A 425 8.25 -6.68 0.96
N VAL A 426 8.71 -7.84 1.38
CA VAL A 426 7.92 -9.07 1.31
C VAL A 426 7.99 -9.76 2.66
N SER A 427 6.85 -9.96 3.29
CA SER A 427 6.73 -10.74 4.52
C SER A 427 6.26 -12.16 4.21
N GLU A 428 7.13 -13.13 4.41
CA GLU A 428 6.84 -14.57 4.32
C GLU A 428 6.49 -15.07 5.71
N ILE A 429 5.27 -15.55 5.89
CA ILE A 429 4.84 -16.10 7.18
C ILE A 429 5.30 -17.56 7.28
N LEU A 430 6.25 -17.80 8.19
CA LEU A 430 6.85 -19.12 8.39
C LEU A 430 6.03 -19.98 9.34
N SER A 431 5.38 -19.35 10.32
CA SER A 431 4.48 -20.00 11.27
C SER A 431 3.45 -19.01 11.78
N SER A 432 2.21 -19.44 12.07
CA SER A 432 1.12 -18.58 12.55
C SER A 432 0.30 -19.25 13.65
N ASN A 433 0.20 -18.55 14.77
CA ASN A 433 -0.78 -18.81 15.82
C ASN A 433 -1.32 -17.48 16.37
N GLY A 434 -2.00 -16.73 15.51
CA GLY A 434 -2.58 -15.43 15.81
C GLY A 434 -1.69 -14.25 15.47
N SER A 435 -2.30 -13.26 14.82
CA SER A 435 -1.73 -11.96 14.44
C SER A 435 -0.41 -12.01 13.66
N SER A 436 -0.39 -12.75 12.56
CA SER A 436 0.74 -12.75 11.61
C SER A 436 0.93 -11.39 10.91
N SER A 437 -0.14 -10.61 10.72
CA SER A 437 -0.03 -9.24 10.18
C SER A 437 0.79 -8.32 11.10
N MET A 438 0.63 -8.42 12.43
CA MET A 438 1.44 -7.64 13.37
C MET A 438 2.88 -8.17 13.47
N ALA A 439 3.12 -9.46 13.20
CA ALA A 439 4.48 -9.97 13.04
C ALA A 439 5.15 -9.38 11.78
N SER A 440 4.41 -9.21 10.66
CA SER A 440 4.90 -8.50 9.48
C SER A 440 5.22 -7.04 9.77
N VAL A 441 4.34 -6.33 10.49
CA VAL A 441 4.59 -4.95 10.93
C VAL A 441 5.89 -4.86 11.73
N CYS A 442 6.12 -5.77 12.67
CA CYS A 442 7.34 -5.76 13.50
C CYS A 442 8.60 -6.17 12.72
N GLY A 443 8.49 -7.12 11.79
CA GLY A 443 9.61 -7.56 10.94
C GLY A 443 10.07 -6.50 9.93
N SER A 444 9.17 -5.62 9.53
CA SER A 444 9.42 -4.62 8.48
C SER A 444 10.48 -3.58 8.85
N PRO A 445 10.40 -2.87 10.00
CA PRO A 445 11.45 -1.91 10.37
C PRO A 445 12.79 -2.59 10.64
N LEU A 446 12.80 -3.81 11.16
CA LEU A 446 14.04 -4.58 11.33
C LEU A 446 14.72 -4.86 9.99
N SER A 447 13.94 -5.28 8.97
CA SER A 447 14.46 -5.53 7.63
C SER A 447 14.89 -4.25 6.90
N LEU A 448 14.16 -3.14 7.08
CA LEU A 448 14.53 -1.82 6.55
C LEU A 448 15.82 -1.30 7.17
N MET A 449 15.96 -1.38 8.51
CA MET A 449 17.18 -0.99 9.22
C MET A 449 18.38 -1.87 8.84
N ASP A 450 18.16 -3.19 8.64
CA ASP A 450 19.20 -4.11 8.13
C ASP A 450 19.62 -3.76 6.69
N ALA A 451 18.70 -3.24 5.87
CA ALA A 451 18.99 -2.74 4.53
C ALA A 451 19.74 -1.39 4.51
N GLY A 452 19.83 -0.69 5.65
CA GLY A 452 20.40 0.66 5.73
C GLY A 452 19.42 1.78 5.36
N VAL A 453 18.12 1.51 5.36
CA VAL A 453 17.09 2.54 5.10
C VAL A 453 16.96 3.42 6.35
N PRO A 454 17.14 4.75 6.25
CA PRO A 454 17.06 5.67 7.38
C PRO A 454 15.61 5.99 7.73
N ILE A 455 14.86 4.99 8.23
CA ILE A 455 13.48 5.19 8.69
C ILE A 455 13.46 6.20 9.85
N HIS A 456 12.41 7.05 9.89
CA HIS A 456 12.31 8.10 10.92
C HIS A 456 12.09 7.54 12.32
N ALA A 457 11.39 6.43 12.44
CA ALA A 457 11.18 5.72 13.69
C ALA A 457 10.88 4.23 13.44
N PRO A 458 11.28 3.31 14.33
CA PRO A 458 10.81 1.94 14.29
C PRO A 458 9.35 1.84 14.72
N VAL A 459 8.61 0.94 14.09
CA VAL A 459 7.19 0.68 14.33
C VAL A 459 7.01 -0.73 14.84
N ALA A 460 6.20 -0.92 15.87
CA ALA A 460 5.73 -2.23 16.33
C ALA A 460 4.21 -2.32 16.25
N GLY A 461 3.70 -3.54 16.18
CA GLY A 461 2.28 -3.81 16.17
C GLY A 461 1.89 -4.88 17.17
N VAL A 462 0.72 -4.72 17.78
CA VAL A 462 0.12 -5.67 18.72
C VAL A 462 -1.35 -5.91 18.37
N ALA A 463 -1.82 -7.16 18.54
CA ALA A 463 -3.22 -7.49 18.40
C ALA A 463 -3.86 -7.62 19.79
N MET A 464 -4.88 -6.84 20.01
CA MET A 464 -5.71 -6.84 21.21
C MET A 464 -6.96 -7.69 20.96
N GLY A 465 -7.47 -8.32 21.99
CA GLY A 465 -8.74 -9.04 21.98
C GLY A 465 -9.68 -8.55 23.05
N LEU A 466 -10.93 -8.98 22.93
CA LEU A 466 -11.98 -8.69 23.89
C LEU A 466 -12.76 -9.96 24.18
N ILE A 467 -13.05 -10.17 25.45
CA ILE A 467 -14.06 -11.12 25.90
C ILE A 467 -15.04 -10.36 26.77
N LYS A 468 -16.31 -10.34 26.37
CA LYS A 468 -17.41 -9.69 27.10
C LYS A 468 -18.45 -10.73 27.51
N ASP A 469 -18.64 -10.88 28.78
CA ASP A 469 -19.75 -11.68 29.29
C ASP A 469 -21.04 -10.84 29.29
N VAL A 470 -22.01 -11.30 28.50
CA VAL A 470 -23.26 -10.57 28.27
C VAL A 470 -24.14 -10.57 29.54
N GLU A 471 -24.09 -11.65 30.33
CA GLU A 471 -24.94 -11.82 31.53
C GLU A 471 -24.41 -10.98 32.69
N SER A 472 -23.13 -11.04 32.98
CA SER A 472 -22.53 -10.28 34.09
C SER A 472 -22.05 -8.87 33.70
N GLY A 473 -21.98 -8.57 32.41
CA GLY A 473 -21.42 -7.31 31.89
C GLY A 473 -19.89 -7.19 32.07
N LYS A 474 -19.22 -8.21 32.61
CA LYS A 474 -17.75 -8.20 32.78
C LYS A 474 -17.03 -8.23 31.46
N VAL A 475 -15.91 -7.53 31.40
CA VAL A 475 -15.09 -7.40 30.22
C VAL A 475 -13.62 -7.73 30.53
N ALA A 476 -12.97 -8.52 29.68
CA ALA A 476 -11.52 -8.73 29.69
C ALA A 476 -10.92 -8.27 28.37
N VAL A 477 -10.00 -7.30 28.42
CA VAL A 477 -9.19 -6.87 27.28
C VAL A 477 -7.89 -7.64 27.31
N LEU A 478 -7.57 -8.34 26.20
CA LEU A 478 -6.39 -9.21 26.08
C LEU A 478 -5.33 -8.55 25.21
N THR A 479 -4.09 -8.53 25.71
CA THR A 479 -2.91 -8.07 24.92
C THR A 479 -2.25 -9.26 24.23
N ASP A 480 -1.88 -9.11 22.96
CA ASP A 480 -1.23 -10.14 22.13
C ASP A 480 -2.04 -11.44 22.06
N ILE A 481 -3.19 -11.40 21.37
CA ILE A 481 -4.04 -12.57 21.20
C ILE A 481 -3.41 -13.64 20.30
N GLN A 482 -3.67 -14.90 20.65
CA GLN A 482 -3.38 -16.06 19.82
C GLN A 482 -4.61 -16.51 19.00
N GLY A 483 -4.41 -17.46 18.07
CA GLY A 483 -5.48 -17.90 17.15
C GLY A 483 -6.76 -18.35 17.85
N LEU A 484 -6.68 -19.09 18.94
CA LEU A 484 -7.86 -19.55 19.69
C LEU A 484 -8.64 -18.36 20.28
N GLU A 485 -7.95 -17.33 20.77
CA GLU A 485 -8.57 -16.14 21.34
C GLU A 485 -9.15 -15.20 20.28
N ASP A 486 -8.56 -15.20 19.05
CA ASP A 486 -9.18 -14.55 17.90
C ASP A 486 -10.48 -15.27 17.51
N PHE A 487 -10.48 -16.60 17.36
CA PHE A 487 -11.67 -17.36 16.96
C PHE A 487 -12.82 -17.27 17.98
N LEU A 488 -12.51 -17.40 19.27
CA LEU A 488 -13.50 -17.49 20.33
C LEU A 488 -13.80 -16.15 21.02
N GLY A 489 -13.02 -15.11 20.72
CA GLY A 489 -13.18 -13.76 21.25
C GLY A 489 -14.23 -12.93 20.49
N ASP A 490 -14.44 -11.70 20.99
CA ASP A 490 -15.46 -10.76 20.52
C ASP A 490 -14.88 -9.61 19.69
N MET A 491 -13.57 -9.41 19.71
CA MET A 491 -12.86 -8.36 18.98
C MET A 491 -11.47 -8.85 18.55
N ASP A 492 -11.06 -8.46 17.36
CA ASP A 492 -9.67 -8.46 16.88
C ASP A 492 -9.28 -7.00 16.60
N PHE A 493 -8.43 -6.43 17.44
CA PHE A 493 -8.05 -5.03 17.40
C PHE A 493 -6.53 -4.89 17.27
N LYS A 494 -6.06 -4.58 16.08
CA LYS A 494 -4.65 -4.40 15.75
C LYS A 494 -4.28 -2.94 15.84
N VAL A 495 -3.22 -2.64 16.60
CA VAL A 495 -2.69 -1.29 16.76
C VAL A 495 -1.19 -1.31 16.45
N ALA A 496 -0.78 -0.54 15.46
CA ALA A 496 0.60 -0.32 15.09
C ALA A 496 1.03 1.13 15.34
N GLY A 497 2.29 1.33 15.66
CA GLY A 497 2.84 2.67 15.85
C GLY A 497 4.28 2.65 16.36
N SER A 498 4.88 3.83 16.38
CA SER A 498 6.19 4.11 16.93
C SER A 498 6.13 4.42 18.43
N MET A 499 7.21 4.92 19.00
CA MET A 499 7.23 5.48 20.36
C MET A 499 6.38 6.76 20.47
N ASN A 500 6.24 7.51 19.38
CA ASN A 500 5.58 8.82 19.35
C ASN A 500 4.06 8.73 19.22
N GLY A 501 3.54 7.67 18.57
CA GLY A 501 2.11 7.53 18.36
C GLY A 501 1.70 6.40 17.42
N ILE A 502 0.42 6.36 17.14
CA ILE A 502 -0.23 5.38 16.29
C ILE A 502 0.04 5.69 14.81
N THR A 503 0.40 4.67 14.04
CA THR A 503 0.55 4.77 12.58
C THR A 503 -0.52 3.98 11.81
N ALA A 504 -1.08 2.91 12.38
CA ALA A 504 -2.20 2.18 11.78
C ALA A 504 -3.07 1.48 12.81
N ILE A 505 -4.35 1.38 12.49
CA ILE A 505 -5.34 0.59 13.24
C ILE A 505 -6.14 -0.26 12.27
N GLN A 506 -6.46 -1.50 12.71
CA GLN A 506 -7.49 -2.32 12.12
C GLN A 506 -8.28 -3.01 13.22
N MET A 507 -9.60 -2.78 13.26
CA MET A 507 -10.49 -3.38 14.26
C MET A 507 -11.66 -4.10 13.60
N ASP A 508 -11.88 -5.33 14.02
CA ASP A 508 -13.02 -6.16 13.66
C ASP A 508 -13.77 -6.57 14.94
N ILE A 509 -15.07 -6.29 14.98
CA ILE A 509 -15.93 -6.61 16.10
C ILE A 509 -16.91 -7.71 15.69
N LYS A 510 -17.10 -8.69 16.57
CA LYS A 510 -17.94 -9.88 16.34
C LYS A 510 -19.22 -9.88 17.18
N ILE A 511 -19.42 -8.83 17.96
CA ILE A 511 -20.60 -8.58 18.83
C ILE A 511 -21.28 -7.27 18.41
N ALA A 512 -22.40 -6.93 19.02
CA ALA A 512 -23.20 -5.75 18.68
C ALA A 512 -22.51 -4.40 18.95
N GLY A 513 -21.23 -4.41 19.36
CA GLY A 513 -20.37 -3.25 19.47
C GLY A 513 -19.73 -3.07 20.84
N ILE A 514 -18.86 -2.06 20.91
CA ILE A 514 -18.09 -1.69 22.11
C ILE A 514 -18.26 -0.21 22.40
N ASP A 515 -18.16 0.14 23.66
CA ASP A 515 -18.28 1.51 24.16
C ASP A 515 -16.91 2.22 24.22
N ARG A 516 -16.94 3.52 24.50
CA ARG A 516 -15.75 4.37 24.65
C ARG A 516 -14.75 3.82 25.66
N THR A 517 -15.23 3.32 26.82
CA THR A 517 -14.38 2.86 27.91
C THR A 517 -13.58 1.63 27.55
N ILE A 518 -14.19 0.70 26.81
CA ILE A 518 -13.50 -0.49 26.29
C ILE A 518 -12.43 -0.10 25.29
N LEU A 519 -12.73 0.82 24.35
CA LEU A 519 -11.77 1.32 23.38
C LEU A 519 -10.59 2.03 24.03
N GLU A 520 -10.84 2.89 25.02
CA GLU A 520 -9.82 3.59 25.78
C GLU A 520 -8.89 2.60 26.51
N THR A 521 -9.47 1.59 27.17
CA THR A 521 -8.71 0.54 27.83
C THR A 521 -7.87 -0.26 26.84
N ALA A 522 -8.44 -0.63 25.69
CA ALA A 522 -7.74 -1.39 24.66
C ALA A 522 -6.56 -0.60 24.05
N LEU A 523 -6.76 0.69 23.77
CA LEU A 523 -5.72 1.57 23.26
C LEU A 523 -4.59 1.78 24.27
N ALA A 524 -4.93 2.00 25.55
CA ALA A 524 -3.96 2.14 26.62
C ALA A 524 -3.10 0.87 26.86
N GLN A 525 -3.73 -0.31 26.77
CA GLN A 525 -3.01 -1.59 26.85
C GLN A 525 -2.18 -1.82 25.58
N ALA A 526 -2.70 -1.47 24.38
CA ALA A 526 -1.97 -1.57 23.13
C ALA A 526 -0.71 -0.71 23.12
N LEU A 527 -0.76 0.50 23.68
CA LEU A 527 0.42 1.37 23.84
C LEU A 527 1.51 0.67 24.68
N LYS A 528 1.14 0.13 25.84
CA LYS A 528 2.10 -0.59 26.69
C LYS A 528 2.69 -1.81 25.98
N GLY A 529 1.84 -2.58 25.29
CA GLY A 529 2.27 -3.74 24.52
C GLY A 529 3.20 -3.37 23.37
N ARG A 530 2.90 -2.31 22.63
CA ARG A 530 3.70 -1.80 21.54
C ARG A 530 5.08 -1.34 21.99
N LEU A 531 5.15 -0.57 23.08
CA LEU A 531 6.42 -0.11 23.67
C LEU A 531 7.30 -1.28 24.14
N PHE A 532 6.70 -2.30 24.77
CA PHE A 532 7.42 -3.51 25.16
C PHE A 532 7.99 -4.26 23.94
N ILE A 533 7.21 -4.40 22.87
CA ILE A 533 7.66 -5.05 21.64
C ILE A 533 8.80 -4.25 20.99
N LEU A 534 8.67 -2.92 20.91
CA LEU A 534 9.73 -2.02 20.41
C LEU A 534 11.05 -2.19 21.18
N GLU A 535 11.02 -2.28 22.50
CA GLU A 535 12.22 -2.53 23.31
C GLU A 535 12.92 -3.82 22.89
N LYS A 536 12.18 -4.90 22.66
CA LYS A 536 12.74 -6.20 22.20
C LYS A 536 13.32 -6.11 20.79
N MET A 537 12.64 -5.42 19.90
CA MET A 537 13.10 -5.21 18.53
C MET A 537 14.40 -4.39 18.50
N LEU A 538 14.45 -3.29 19.25
CA LEU A 538 15.62 -2.41 19.33
C LEU A 538 16.83 -3.07 20.02
N SER A 539 16.62 -4.08 20.85
CA SER A 539 17.73 -4.89 21.37
C SER A 539 18.42 -5.75 20.31
N CYS A 540 17.73 -6.04 19.19
CA CYS A 540 18.29 -6.77 18.05
C CYS A 540 19.05 -5.84 17.08
N ILE A 541 18.41 -4.73 16.68
CA ILE A 541 19.02 -3.67 15.88
C ILE A 541 18.47 -2.32 16.34
N GLY A 542 19.34 -1.46 16.88
CA GLY A 542 18.95 -0.17 17.47
C GLY A 542 18.91 0.98 16.48
N GLU A 543 19.70 0.90 15.40
CA GLU A 543 19.83 1.94 14.39
C GLU A 543 19.97 1.31 13.00
N PRO A 544 19.56 1.99 11.92
CA PRO A 544 19.82 1.56 10.56
C PRO A 544 21.32 1.35 10.30
N ARG A 545 21.67 0.32 9.52
CA ARG A 545 23.05 0.13 9.10
C ARG A 545 23.54 1.35 8.31
N LYS A 546 24.80 1.74 8.55
CA LYS A 546 25.42 2.91 7.88
C LYS A 546 25.66 2.68 6.39
N GLU A 547 25.88 1.44 6.00
CA GLU A 547 26.15 1.06 4.62
C GLU A 547 25.05 0.15 4.10
N LEU A 548 24.66 0.36 2.84
CA LEU A 548 23.76 -0.53 2.14
C LEU A 548 24.43 -1.88 1.90
N SER A 549 23.63 -2.93 1.70
CA SER A 549 24.12 -4.22 1.22
C SER A 549 25.00 -4.03 -0.02
N LYS A 550 26.08 -4.80 -0.13
CA LYS A 550 26.93 -4.79 -1.34
C LYS A 550 26.19 -5.20 -2.62
N TYR A 551 25.02 -5.77 -2.50
CA TYR A 551 24.14 -6.16 -3.60
C TYR A 551 23.07 -5.12 -3.92
N ALA A 552 22.85 -4.16 -3.02
CA ALA A 552 21.93 -3.07 -3.28
C ALA A 552 22.52 -2.09 -4.31
N PRO A 553 21.72 -1.55 -5.23
CA PRO A 553 22.18 -0.53 -6.14
C PRO A 553 22.61 0.73 -5.37
N LYS A 554 23.75 1.30 -5.73
CA LYS A 554 24.16 2.63 -5.24
C LYS A 554 23.61 3.68 -6.20
N ILE A 555 22.94 4.69 -5.68
CA ILE A 555 22.38 5.78 -6.47
C ILE A 555 23.30 6.99 -6.36
N VAL A 556 23.84 7.42 -7.50
CA VAL A 556 24.58 8.69 -7.65
C VAL A 556 23.60 9.72 -8.20
N ARG A 557 23.36 10.79 -7.40
CA ARG A 557 22.46 11.89 -7.78
C ARG A 557 23.27 13.14 -8.11
N PHE A 558 22.93 13.81 -9.20
CA PHE A 558 23.43 15.13 -9.57
C PHE A 558 22.38 15.84 -10.46
N THR A 559 22.60 17.13 -10.71
CA THR A 559 21.66 17.94 -11.50
C THR A 559 22.36 18.48 -12.75
N ILE A 560 21.65 18.45 -13.87
CA ILE A 560 22.07 19.08 -15.13
C ILE A 560 21.08 20.21 -15.46
N ASN A 561 21.47 21.11 -16.38
CA ASN A 561 20.55 22.12 -16.89
C ASN A 561 19.37 21.41 -17.61
N PRO A 562 18.09 21.68 -17.23
CA PRO A 562 16.92 21.08 -17.88
C PRO A 562 16.89 21.21 -19.40
N GLU A 563 17.41 22.32 -19.96
CA GLU A 563 17.52 22.53 -21.41
C GLU A 563 18.40 21.48 -22.10
N LYS A 564 19.35 20.87 -21.35
CA LYS A 564 20.29 19.84 -21.84
C LYS A 564 19.76 18.43 -21.78
N ILE A 565 18.62 18.19 -21.15
CA ILE A 565 18.03 16.83 -21.05
C ILE A 565 17.87 16.20 -22.43
N ARG A 566 17.41 16.98 -23.42
CA ARG A 566 17.23 16.49 -24.80
C ARG A 566 18.56 16.06 -25.47
N GLU A 567 19.67 16.73 -25.15
CA GLU A 567 21.01 16.38 -25.65
C GLU A 567 21.49 15.07 -25.01
N VAL A 568 21.27 14.89 -23.70
CA VAL A 568 21.66 13.69 -22.97
C VAL A 568 20.84 12.48 -23.41
N ILE A 569 19.54 12.64 -23.61
CA ILE A 569 18.64 11.58 -24.10
C ILE A 569 18.96 11.26 -25.56
N GLY A 570 19.20 12.28 -26.37
CA GLY A 570 19.43 12.16 -27.80
C GLY A 570 18.20 11.76 -28.62
N PRO A 571 18.26 11.86 -29.97
CA PRO A 571 17.14 11.53 -30.85
C PRO A 571 16.63 10.09 -30.64
N GLY A 572 15.36 9.94 -30.22
CA GLY A 572 14.75 8.62 -29.94
C GLY A 572 15.45 7.82 -28.84
N GLY A 573 16.11 8.50 -27.88
CA GLY A 573 16.80 7.85 -26.77
C GLY A 573 18.17 7.24 -27.12
N LYS A 574 18.70 7.49 -28.31
CA LYS A 574 19.93 6.83 -28.77
C LYS A 574 21.15 7.12 -27.93
N MET A 575 21.30 8.35 -27.42
CA MET A 575 22.45 8.72 -26.61
C MET A 575 22.42 8.08 -25.24
N ILE A 576 21.33 8.20 -24.53
CA ILE A 576 21.18 7.59 -23.19
C ILE A 576 21.30 6.06 -23.25
N ASN A 577 20.71 5.41 -24.26
CA ASN A 577 20.84 3.96 -24.46
C ASN A 577 22.28 3.54 -24.76
N LYS A 578 23.05 4.38 -25.46
CA LYS A 578 24.48 4.15 -25.68
C LYS A 578 25.26 4.20 -24.38
N ILE A 579 25.00 5.21 -23.54
CA ILE A 579 25.65 5.35 -22.23
C ILE A 579 25.33 4.13 -21.35
N ILE A 580 24.06 3.71 -21.29
CA ILE A 580 23.63 2.52 -20.56
C ILE A 580 24.34 1.25 -21.06
N ALA A 581 24.43 1.07 -22.39
CA ALA A 581 25.09 -0.10 -22.97
C ALA A 581 26.63 -0.12 -22.72
N GLU A 582 27.29 1.05 -22.66
CA GLU A 582 28.72 1.16 -22.43
C GLU A 582 29.13 1.03 -20.96
N THR A 583 28.21 1.34 -20.04
CA THR A 583 28.51 1.39 -18.61
C THR A 583 27.78 0.31 -17.80
N GLY A 584 26.69 -0.26 -18.34
CA GLY A 584 25.88 -1.26 -17.64
C GLY A 584 25.04 -0.71 -16.50
N VAL A 585 24.91 0.63 -16.38
CA VAL A 585 24.14 1.30 -15.33
C VAL A 585 22.69 1.53 -15.75
N LYS A 586 21.79 1.80 -14.79
CA LYS A 586 20.48 2.39 -15.06
C LYS A 586 20.59 3.90 -14.88
N ILE A 587 19.90 4.66 -15.73
CA ILE A 587 19.89 6.13 -15.68
C ILE A 587 18.44 6.59 -15.77
N ASP A 588 18.02 7.36 -14.77
CA ASP A 588 16.74 8.05 -14.74
C ASP A 588 16.99 9.57 -14.74
N ILE A 589 16.24 10.33 -15.55
CA ILE A 589 16.37 11.78 -15.68
C ILE A 589 14.98 12.37 -15.54
N GLU A 590 14.84 13.31 -14.61
CA GLU A 590 13.58 14.02 -14.38
C GLU A 590 13.54 15.34 -15.12
N ASP A 591 12.34 15.87 -15.36
CA ASP A 591 12.11 17.09 -16.16
C ASP A 591 12.76 18.35 -15.55
N ASP A 592 13.05 18.34 -14.24
CA ASP A 592 13.74 19.42 -13.52
C ASP A 592 15.27 19.34 -13.62
N GLY A 593 15.82 18.34 -14.33
CA GLY A 593 17.25 18.13 -14.54
C GLY A 593 17.93 17.26 -13.50
N ARG A 594 17.23 16.68 -12.55
CA ARG A 594 17.80 15.67 -11.63
C ARG A 594 18.12 14.40 -12.39
N VAL A 595 19.34 13.89 -12.22
CA VAL A 595 19.84 12.66 -12.83
C VAL A 595 20.18 11.67 -11.74
N PHE A 596 19.67 10.46 -11.86
CA PHE A 596 19.92 9.34 -10.95
C PHE A 596 20.60 8.21 -11.72
N ILE A 597 21.81 7.84 -11.31
CA ILE A 597 22.54 6.69 -11.85
C ILE A 597 22.51 5.58 -10.80
N SER A 598 21.93 4.44 -11.14
CA SER A 598 21.74 3.30 -10.23
C SER A 598 22.57 2.10 -10.69
N THR A 599 23.52 1.67 -9.85
CA THR A 599 24.38 0.49 -10.09
C THR A 599 25.08 0.04 -8.81
N PRO A 600 25.36 -1.26 -8.61
CA PRO A 600 26.24 -1.72 -7.55
C PRO A 600 27.73 -1.37 -7.77
N ASP A 601 28.13 -1.01 -8.99
CA ASP A 601 29.51 -0.71 -9.41
C ASP A 601 29.77 0.81 -9.39
N ALA A 602 30.56 1.28 -8.42
CA ALA A 602 30.89 2.70 -8.28
C ALA A 602 31.71 3.26 -9.47
N GLU A 603 32.60 2.46 -10.08
CA GLU A 603 33.39 2.92 -11.22
C GLU A 603 32.52 3.12 -12.47
N ALA A 604 31.56 2.23 -12.67
CA ALA A 604 30.56 2.35 -13.74
C ALA A 604 29.68 3.60 -13.54
N ALA A 605 29.26 3.89 -12.30
CA ALA A 605 28.52 5.11 -11.97
C ALA A 605 29.30 6.38 -12.29
N ASP A 606 30.55 6.46 -11.84
CA ASP A 606 31.42 7.61 -12.11
C ASP A 606 31.71 7.81 -13.60
N LYS A 607 31.87 6.72 -14.35
CA LYS A 607 32.03 6.78 -15.81
C LYS A 607 30.78 7.35 -16.49
N ALA A 608 29.59 6.85 -16.14
CA ALA A 608 28.34 7.36 -16.70
C ALA A 608 28.11 8.83 -16.33
N ARG A 609 28.37 9.21 -15.07
CA ARG A 609 28.28 10.60 -14.62
C ARG A 609 29.16 11.52 -15.45
N ARG A 610 30.45 11.19 -15.65
CA ARG A 610 31.39 12.01 -16.45
C ARG A 610 30.89 12.18 -17.86
N ILE A 611 30.33 11.14 -18.47
CA ILE A 611 29.80 11.22 -19.84
C ILE A 611 28.61 12.19 -19.88
N ILE A 612 27.68 12.07 -18.95
CA ILE A 612 26.47 12.90 -18.89
C ILE A 612 26.82 14.36 -18.59
N GLU A 613 27.68 14.62 -17.59
CA GLU A 613 28.18 15.95 -17.28
C GLU A 613 28.92 16.58 -18.47
N GLY A 614 29.71 15.78 -19.22
CA GLY A 614 30.39 16.23 -20.42
C GLY A 614 29.44 16.63 -21.54
N ILE A 615 28.32 15.90 -21.74
CA ILE A 615 27.29 16.27 -22.72
C ILE A 615 26.53 17.52 -22.29
N ALA A 616 26.19 17.62 -20.98
CA ALA A 616 25.41 18.72 -20.43
C ALA A 616 26.20 20.02 -20.25
N LYS A 617 27.56 19.94 -20.18
CA LYS A 617 28.42 21.10 -20.00
C LYS A 617 28.43 21.97 -21.25
N ASP A 618 28.21 23.27 -21.11
CA ASP A 618 28.45 24.25 -22.20
C ASP A 618 29.94 24.55 -22.30
N ILE A 619 30.41 24.73 -23.57
CA ILE A 619 31.76 25.12 -23.84
C ILE A 619 31.83 26.65 -23.76
N GLU A 620 32.80 27.18 -23.02
CA GLU A 620 32.95 28.63 -22.84
C GLU A 620 34.23 29.12 -23.52
N VAL A 621 34.21 30.40 -23.99
CA VAL A 621 35.37 31.04 -24.59
C VAL A 621 36.48 31.21 -23.54
N GLY A 622 37.68 30.79 -23.88
CA GLY A 622 38.83 30.86 -23.00
C GLY A 622 39.18 29.54 -22.27
N GLU A 623 38.29 28.57 -22.25
CA GLU A 623 38.56 27.24 -21.68
C GLU A 623 39.62 26.47 -22.50
N VAL A 624 40.39 25.65 -21.78
CA VAL A 624 41.45 24.81 -22.36
C VAL A 624 41.02 23.35 -22.24
N TYR A 625 41.10 22.63 -23.34
CA TYR A 625 40.76 21.20 -23.42
C TYR A 625 41.89 20.38 -23.99
N THR A 626 42.01 19.15 -23.56
CA THR A 626 42.87 18.14 -24.20
C THR A 626 41.94 17.22 -25.01
N GLY A 627 41.89 17.40 -26.31
CA GLY A 627 40.97 16.69 -27.20
C GLY A 627 41.68 15.89 -28.30
N LYS A 628 40.97 14.92 -28.85
CA LYS A 628 41.46 14.11 -30.01
C LYS A 628 41.00 14.68 -31.34
N VAL A 629 41.88 14.65 -32.34
CA VAL A 629 41.53 14.99 -33.73
C VAL A 629 40.60 13.91 -34.28
N VAL A 630 39.33 14.26 -34.52
CA VAL A 630 38.30 13.32 -35.01
C VAL A 630 38.07 13.41 -36.51
N ARG A 631 38.39 14.55 -37.12
CA ARG A 631 38.18 14.77 -38.54
C ARG A 631 39.16 15.84 -39.07
N ILE A 632 39.63 15.65 -40.28
CA ILE A 632 40.49 16.61 -40.98
C ILE A 632 39.80 17.07 -42.26
N MET A 633 39.87 18.37 -42.54
CA MET A 633 39.39 19.02 -43.77
C MET A 633 40.48 19.96 -44.31
N ASN A 634 40.39 20.33 -45.58
CA ASN A 634 41.42 21.18 -46.26
C ASN A 634 41.66 22.52 -45.55
N PHE A 635 40.68 23.01 -44.74
CA PHE A 635 40.73 24.31 -44.07
C PHE A 635 41.03 24.19 -42.56
N GLY A 636 41.09 22.99 -41.98
CA GLY A 636 41.38 22.81 -40.56
C GLY A 636 41.13 21.41 -40.01
N ALA A 637 41.43 21.21 -38.75
CA ALA A 637 41.24 19.98 -38.02
C ALA A 637 40.11 20.15 -36.97
N PHE A 638 39.25 19.14 -36.85
CA PHE A 638 38.22 19.08 -35.83
C PHE A 638 38.72 18.25 -34.65
N VAL A 639 38.64 18.84 -33.48
CA VAL A 639 39.10 18.23 -32.23
C VAL A 639 37.88 18.05 -31.34
N GLU A 640 37.64 16.82 -30.86
CA GLU A 640 36.62 16.53 -29.92
C GLU A 640 37.02 17.04 -28.52
N LEU A 641 36.26 17.98 -27.97
CA LEU A 641 36.52 18.64 -26.69
C LEU A 641 35.80 17.91 -25.54
N LEU A 642 34.55 17.53 -25.78
CA LEU A 642 33.67 16.79 -24.89
C LEU A 642 32.91 15.73 -25.73
N PRO A 643 32.37 14.68 -25.13
CA PRO A 643 31.62 13.66 -25.89
C PRO A 643 30.55 14.26 -26.79
N GLY A 644 30.72 14.09 -28.10
CA GLY A 644 29.81 14.63 -29.13
C GLY A 644 29.94 16.14 -29.45
N LYS A 645 30.89 16.85 -28.84
CA LYS A 645 31.14 18.27 -29.08
C LYS A 645 32.56 18.48 -29.66
N ASP A 646 32.64 18.87 -30.91
CA ASP A 646 33.90 19.15 -31.59
C ASP A 646 34.08 20.65 -31.87
N GLY A 647 35.30 21.10 -31.82
CA GLY A 647 35.68 22.44 -32.24
C GLY A 647 36.68 22.40 -33.37
N MET A 648 36.77 23.45 -34.17
CA MET A 648 37.60 23.52 -35.35
C MET A 648 38.84 24.37 -35.10
N ILE A 649 40.01 23.81 -35.37
CA ILE A 649 41.27 24.56 -35.49
C ILE A 649 41.48 24.89 -36.96
N HIS A 650 41.42 26.18 -37.29
CA HIS A 650 41.70 26.61 -38.66
C HIS A 650 43.17 26.31 -39.05
N ILE A 651 43.45 25.96 -40.30
CA ILE A 651 44.79 25.62 -40.81
C ILE A 651 45.85 26.66 -40.40
N SER A 652 45.50 27.95 -40.36
CA SER A 652 46.41 29.04 -39.96
C SER A 652 46.74 29.06 -38.45
N LYS A 653 46.06 28.25 -37.65
CA LYS A 653 46.25 28.15 -36.18
C LYS A 653 46.75 26.78 -35.75
N LEU A 654 47.13 25.91 -36.71
CA LEU A 654 47.65 24.57 -36.42
C LEU A 654 49.15 24.57 -36.08
N ALA A 655 49.91 25.55 -36.56
CA ALA A 655 51.33 25.70 -36.25
C ALA A 655 51.74 27.19 -36.24
N ASN A 656 52.96 27.47 -35.75
CA ASN A 656 53.54 28.81 -35.73
C ASN A 656 54.15 29.25 -37.11
N HIS A 657 54.07 28.38 -38.09
CA HIS A 657 54.51 28.62 -39.47
C HIS A 657 53.38 28.33 -40.48
N ARG A 658 53.56 28.72 -41.73
CA ARG A 658 52.57 28.48 -42.79
C ARG A 658 52.44 26.99 -43.07
N VAL A 659 51.27 26.42 -42.87
CA VAL A 659 50.94 25.02 -43.14
C VAL A 659 50.30 24.92 -44.53
N GLU A 660 50.84 24.03 -45.42
CA GLU A 660 50.29 23.80 -46.76
C GLU A 660 49.15 22.79 -46.75
N LYS A 661 49.24 21.73 -45.92
CA LYS A 661 48.21 20.71 -45.73
C LYS A 661 48.04 20.40 -44.23
N VAL A 662 46.81 20.22 -43.79
CA VAL A 662 46.48 19.94 -42.39
C VAL A 662 47.13 18.63 -41.96
N GLU A 663 47.19 17.63 -42.82
CA GLU A 663 47.73 16.29 -42.55
C GLU A 663 49.26 16.29 -42.31
N ASP A 664 49.99 17.38 -42.72
CA ASP A 664 51.42 17.52 -42.45
C ASP A 664 51.71 17.85 -40.97
N VAL A 665 50.70 18.34 -40.20
CA VAL A 665 50.88 18.78 -38.84
C VAL A 665 50.13 17.88 -37.85
N VAL A 666 48.94 17.39 -38.21
CA VAL A 666 48.11 16.59 -37.33
C VAL A 666 47.47 15.42 -38.07
N LYS A 667 47.28 14.30 -37.38
CA LYS A 667 46.58 13.10 -37.88
C LYS A 667 45.33 12.81 -37.07
N ILE A 668 44.39 12.11 -37.70
CA ILE A 668 43.20 11.63 -36.97
C ILE A 668 43.67 10.72 -35.82
N GLY A 669 43.19 11.00 -34.60
CA GLY A 669 43.58 10.31 -33.38
C GLY A 669 44.65 11.01 -32.54
N ASP A 670 45.34 12.03 -33.11
CA ASP A 670 46.29 12.83 -32.33
C ASP A 670 45.58 13.57 -31.17
N THR A 671 46.25 13.66 -30.02
CA THR A 671 45.74 14.39 -28.85
C THR A 671 46.42 15.78 -28.83
N LEU A 672 45.61 16.82 -28.79
CA LEU A 672 46.05 18.21 -28.80
C LEU A 672 45.50 18.96 -27.58
N GLU A 673 46.34 19.83 -27.01
CA GLU A 673 45.88 20.83 -26.05
C GLU A 673 45.40 22.07 -26.81
N VAL A 674 44.11 22.39 -26.67
CA VAL A 674 43.45 23.44 -27.39
C VAL A 674 42.70 24.40 -26.47
N LYS A 675 42.68 25.66 -26.85
CA LYS A 675 41.93 26.70 -26.16
C LYS A 675 40.79 27.19 -27.05
N VAL A 676 39.61 27.38 -26.43
CA VAL A 676 38.47 27.97 -27.11
C VAL A 676 38.75 29.44 -27.36
N ALA A 677 38.93 29.81 -28.61
CA ALA A 677 39.20 31.20 -29.00
C ALA A 677 37.94 32.02 -29.21
N GLU A 678 36.91 31.42 -29.79
CA GLU A 678 35.66 32.10 -30.14
C GLU A 678 34.55 31.06 -30.37
N ILE A 679 33.32 31.43 -30.02
CA ILE A 679 32.11 30.70 -30.43
C ILE A 679 31.33 31.65 -31.34
N ASP A 680 31.12 31.26 -32.59
CA ASP A 680 30.44 32.12 -33.56
C ASP A 680 28.92 32.18 -33.31
N ALA A 681 28.23 33.11 -34.02
CA ALA A 681 26.79 33.30 -33.90
C ALA A 681 25.96 32.06 -34.35
N GLN A 682 26.59 31.04 -34.93
CA GLN A 682 25.99 29.78 -35.32
C GLN A 682 26.30 28.63 -34.32
N GLY A 683 26.97 28.97 -33.20
CA GLY A 683 27.36 28.00 -32.16
C GLY A 683 28.60 27.14 -32.52
N ARG A 684 29.36 27.48 -33.56
CA ARG A 684 30.56 26.73 -33.94
C ARG A 684 31.76 27.20 -33.10
N VAL A 685 32.44 26.22 -32.51
CA VAL A 685 33.58 26.46 -31.62
C VAL A 685 34.87 26.56 -32.43
N ASN A 686 35.49 27.72 -32.39
CA ASN A 686 36.83 27.97 -33.02
C ASN A 686 37.93 27.81 -31.98
N LEU A 687 38.90 27.00 -32.30
CA LEU A 687 39.96 26.61 -31.38
C LEU A 687 41.31 27.18 -31.84
N VAL A 688 42.19 27.36 -30.88
CA VAL A 688 43.63 27.59 -31.12
C VAL A 688 44.43 26.57 -30.32
N ARG A 689 45.57 26.14 -30.83
CA ARG A 689 46.46 25.28 -30.07
C ARG A 689 47.04 26.03 -28.88
N ASN A 690 46.97 25.41 -27.69
CA ASN A 690 47.48 26.02 -26.45
C ASN A 690 48.95 25.60 -26.17
N ASP A 691 49.43 24.54 -26.85
CA ASP A 691 50.77 23.97 -26.74
C ASP A 691 51.80 24.65 -27.63
N ILE A 692 51.41 25.66 -28.42
CA ILE A 692 52.32 26.42 -29.29
C ILE A 692 52.23 27.93 -29.03
N THR A 693 53.38 28.61 -29.15
CA THR A 693 53.44 30.07 -29.09
C THR A 693 53.31 30.65 -30.49
N TYR A 694 52.29 31.47 -30.71
CA TYR A 694 52.12 32.17 -32.00
C TYR A 694 52.96 33.45 -32.03
N ASP A 695 53.88 33.55 -33.01
CA ASP A 695 54.67 34.78 -33.24
C ASP A 695 53.73 35.90 -33.73
N ASN A 696 53.50 36.92 -32.91
CA ASN A 696 52.63 38.05 -33.19
C ASN A 696 53.26 39.13 -34.12
N THR A 697 54.32 38.79 -34.88
CA THR A 697 55.06 39.79 -35.70
C THR A 697 54.55 39.94 -37.12
N ALA A 698 53.44 39.36 -37.52
CA ALA A 698 52.84 39.53 -38.84
C ALA A 698 51.43 40.14 -38.78
N ALA A 699 51.29 41.29 -38.18
CA ALA A 699 50.05 42.10 -38.27
C ALA A 699 50.35 43.45 -38.92
N ALA A 700 49.67 43.76 -39.98
CA ALA A 700 49.47 45.04 -40.64
C ALA A 700 50.16 45.27 -41.98
N ALA A 701 49.48 44.87 -43.05
CA ALA A 701 49.45 45.59 -44.26
C ALA A 701 48.00 45.92 -44.66
N PRO A 702 47.65 47.20 -44.86
CA PRO A 702 46.28 47.59 -45.18
C PRO A 702 45.87 47.19 -46.59
N ARG A 703 44.81 46.38 -46.73
CA ARG A 703 44.20 46.15 -48.04
C ARG A 703 43.43 47.35 -48.51
N ARG A 704 43.82 47.94 -49.65
CA ARG A 704 43.10 48.95 -50.43
C ARG A 704 41.71 48.42 -50.79
N ALA A 705 40.71 49.25 -50.52
CA ALA A 705 39.35 49.05 -50.98
C ALA A 705 39.29 49.28 -52.52
N GLU A 706 39.00 48.24 -53.27
CA GLU A 706 38.50 48.34 -54.63
C GLU A 706 36.98 48.29 -54.64
N GLY A 707 36.40 49.35 -55.20
CA GLY A 707 34.99 49.66 -55.25
C GLY A 707 34.16 48.63 -56.03
N PHE A 708 33.15 48.18 -55.53
CA PHE A 708 32.08 47.45 -56.22
C PHE A 708 31.08 48.46 -56.82
N ARG A 709 31.08 48.54 -58.17
CA ARG A 709 30.06 49.27 -58.97
C ARG A 709 28.70 48.53 -58.78
N ALA A 710 27.72 49.31 -58.42
CA ALA A 710 26.31 48.95 -58.38
C ALA A 710 25.79 48.59 -59.80
N ARG A 711 25.03 47.50 -59.89
CA ARG A 711 24.19 47.21 -61.08
C ARG A 711 22.70 47.56 -60.69
N PRO A 712 21.92 48.12 -61.64
CA PRO A 712 20.59 48.64 -61.42
C PRO A 712 19.55 47.48 -61.35
N PRO A 713 18.35 47.78 -60.78
CA PRO A 713 17.29 46.81 -60.55
C PRO A 713 16.57 46.43 -61.85
N ARG A 714 16.19 45.18 -62.01
CA ARG A 714 15.21 44.71 -63.00
C ARG A 714 13.81 44.72 -62.43
N ARG A 715 12.95 45.36 -63.20
CA ARG A 715 11.49 45.45 -62.98
C ARG A 715 10.75 44.15 -63.36
N ASP A 716 9.75 43.92 -62.61
CA ASP A 716 8.41 43.35 -62.87
C ASP A 716 8.17 42.29 -63.95
N GLY A 717 7.37 41.33 -63.58
CA GLY A 717 6.55 40.49 -64.41
C GLY A 717 5.73 39.43 -63.66
N ARG A 718 4.56 39.88 -63.22
CA ARG A 718 3.31 39.10 -63.10
C ARG A 718 3.32 37.60 -63.52
N ASN A 719 2.88 36.69 -62.72
CA ASN A 719 1.49 36.21 -62.57
C ASN A 719 1.39 35.32 -61.36
#